data_c8b7a16fe7739315ce553baa5e4d92b3
#
_entry.id   c8b7a16fe7739315ce553baa5e4d92b3
#
_cell.length_a   1.000
_cell.length_b   1.000
_cell.length_c   1.000
_cell.angle_alpha   90.00
_cell.angle_beta   90.00
_cell.angle_gamma   90.00
#
_symmetry.space_group_name_H-M   'P 1'
#
loop_
_entity.id
_entity.type
_entity.pdbx_description
1 polymer ?
#
loop_
_entity_poly.entity_id
_entity_poly.type
_entity_poly.pdbx_seq_one_letter_code
_entity_poly.pdbx_strand_id
1 'polypeptide(L)'
;MNSIIRFAAYKFVPSWKRNKEKSIMAPFAQVSTGINGLDEILNYLQMGDNVVFQVDNIEDYKKFVDPYVETALARNQRLVYMRFANHPALLSASPSIKVYKLNANQGFESFSTEVHNIVRDEGRDVFYVFDCLSDLLMAWATDLMIGNFFVITCPYLFELNTVAYFAILRSRHSFKTVARIRETTQVLLDVYNNSGKICVHPLKAWKRYTPTMFLPHIMEGGKFVPILNSADAASILHFMTDKNTTSGVRNLDYWDRIFLKAGSILENPDALQEKQDMVETLSRVMIGREKRILALVKEYFTLEDLVEIKKRLIGTGFIGGKSVGMLLARNILRKDPALDWQAELEMHDSFYIGSDIFYSYMVQNGWWKLLMAQKTDEGYFEVARELKSKMLHGVFPDEIKEQFQLMLEYYGQAPIIVRSSSLLEDAFGNAFAGKYESYFCISQGTPEERYRHFEEAVRKIFASTMNEDALTYRLQRGMANQDEQMALLVQRVSGSHRGEYFFPGLAGVGLSYNTFVWQKGMDPKAGMLRIVFGLGTRAVNRVENDYPRIVALDAPLVKPYAKQADIKRFSQHEADVLNLRDNEFQTLPTAKLLSEDLVEHLDLIVEHDTAAADYLRSVGRDTKDAWIITFDELLSATPFAKTMSLMLKTLERVYRYPVDIEFTVNFNAEGKPQINLLQCRPFQTKGHYSRVELPEKISKSKILLRQEANFMGGSIYQAISRIIYIDPKGYAGLNLSEKHEVARLTGKLNKQIGRREVMPTILLGPGRWGTTTPAMGVPVTFSEINNITAIGEIAYQDGSLIPDLSFGTHFFQDMVEMDIFYMAIYPEQEGVVFNASWIKKQPNILENLMPDDTRFADVVRVCDVRAKDLRLISDIVTQKMICFMGK
;
A
#
# COMPACT_ATOMS: atom_id res chain seq x y z
N MET A 1 -42.10 1.91 -35.17
CA MET A 1 -41.99 0.90 -36.23
C MET A 1 -40.56 0.44 -36.26
N ASN A 2 -40.36 -0.78 -35.88
CA ASN A 2 -39.20 -1.68 -35.94
C ASN A 2 -37.77 -1.03 -36.08
N SER A 3 -37.10 -0.88 -34.98
CA SER A 3 -35.66 -0.98 -34.91
C SER A 3 -35.27 -1.94 -33.77
N ILE A 4 -34.85 -3.11 -34.20
CA ILE A 4 -34.41 -4.24 -33.40
C ILE A 4 -33.08 -3.84 -32.75
N ILE A 5 -33.10 -3.70 -31.44
CA ILE A 5 -31.87 -3.58 -30.62
C ILE A 5 -31.14 -4.91 -30.67
N ARG A 6 -30.08 -4.98 -31.45
CA ARG A 6 -29.09 -6.08 -31.38
C ARG A 6 -28.25 -5.91 -30.14
N PHE A 7 -28.55 -6.66 -29.09
CA PHE A 7 -27.59 -6.92 -28.02
C PHE A 7 -26.42 -7.71 -28.58
N ALA A 8 -25.28 -7.07 -28.72
CA ALA A 8 -24.02 -7.73 -28.98
C ALA A 8 -23.58 -8.43 -27.68
N ALA A 9 -23.92 -9.71 -27.57
CA ALA A 9 -23.36 -10.57 -26.54
C ALA A 9 -21.86 -10.74 -26.82
N TYR A 10 -21.02 -9.95 -26.16
CA TYR A 10 -19.59 -10.23 -26.10
C TYR A 10 -19.39 -11.57 -25.36
N LYS A 11 -19.10 -12.59 -26.12
CA LYS A 11 -18.73 -13.91 -25.61
C LYS A 11 -17.35 -13.77 -24.96
N PHE A 12 -17.29 -13.70 -23.65
CA PHE A 12 -16.09 -14.02 -22.88
C PHE A 12 -15.68 -15.47 -23.19
N VAL A 13 -14.63 -15.64 -24.00
CA VAL A 13 -14.04 -16.94 -24.28
C VAL A 13 -12.75 -17.05 -23.45
N PRO A 14 -12.76 -17.78 -22.34
CA PRO A 14 -11.55 -18.04 -21.58
C PRO A 14 -10.45 -18.59 -22.50
N SER A 15 -9.19 -18.24 -22.24
CA SER A 15 -8.02 -18.56 -23.07
C SER A 15 -7.83 -20.06 -23.37
N TRP A 16 -8.41 -20.95 -22.57
CA TRP A 16 -8.40 -22.39 -22.81
C TRP A 16 -9.25 -22.85 -23.99
N LYS A 17 -10.13 -22.02 -24.58
CA LYS A 17 -10.91 -22.36 -25.78
C LYS A 17 -10.12 -22.24 -27.10
N ARG A 18 -8.89 -21.76 -27.11
CA ARG A 18 -8.13 -21.52 -28.36
C ARG A 18 -7.34 -22.71 -28.90
N ASN A 19 -7.15 -23.79 -28.14
CA ASN A 19 -6.50 -25.01 -28.68
C ASN A 19 -7.57 -26.04 -29.04
N LYS A 20 -8.17 -25.95 -30.21
CA LYS A 20 -8.90 -27.03 -30.87
C LYS A 20 -7.93 -27.92 -31.65
N GLU A 21 -7.16 -28.73 -30.97
CA GLU A 21 -6.81 -30.04 -31.49
C GLU A 21 -7.90 -31.03 -31.07
N LYS A 22 -8.47 -31.74 -32.02
CA LYS A 22 -9.44 -32.80 -31.83
C LYS A 22 -8.77 -33.99 -31.13
N SER A 23 -8.55 -33.92 -29.81
CA SER A 23 -8.43 -35.09 -28.99
C SER A 23 -9.87 -35.61 -28.77
N ILE A 24 -10.16 -36.82 -29.18
CA ILE A 24 -11.34 -37.56 -28.75
C ILE A 24 -11.16 -37.74 -27.24
N MET A 25 -11.73 -36.83 -26.45
CA MET A 25 -11.73 -36.94 -24.98
C MET A 25 -12.53 -38.21 -24.67
N ALA A 26 -11.90 -39.13 -23.94
CA ALA A 26 -12.59 -40.26 -23.33
C ALA A 26 -13.79 -39.73 -22.50
N PRO A 27 -14.93 -40.43 -22.48
CA PRO A 27 -16.08 -40.01 -21.70
C PRO A 27 -15.66 -39.81 -20.22
N PHE A 28 -16.03 -38.70 -19.61
CA PHE A 28 -15.77 -38.47 -18.19
C PHE A 28 -16.35 -39.62 -17.36
N ALA A 29 -15.61 -40.09 -16.38
CA ALA A 29 -16.11 -41.12 -15.48
C ALA A 29 -17.31 -40.61 -14.69
N GLN A 30 -18.39 -41.39 -14.67
CA GLN A 30 -19.63 -41.05 -13.96
C GLN A 30 -19.45 -41.25 -12.46
N VAL A 31 -19.96 -40.29 -11.70
CA VAL A 31 -19.94 -40.26 -10.23
C VAL A 31 -21.39 -40.14 -9.72
N SER A 32 -21.73 -40.93 -8.73
CA SER A 32 -23.05 -40.82 -8.09
C SER A 32 -23.09 -39.71 -7.06
N THR A 33 -24.19 -38.98 -6.97
CA THR A 33 -24.51 -38.05 -5.91
C THR A 33 -24.84 -38.73 -4.58
N GLY A 34 -25.02 -40.06 -4.58
CA GLY A 34 -25.54 -40.82 -3.45
C GLY A 34 -27.07 -40.81 -3.38
N ILE A 35 -27.75 -40.10 -4.28
CA ILE A 35 -29.22 -40.02 -4.35
C ILE A 35 -29.65 -40.45 -5.76
N ASN A 36 -30.17 -41.69 -5.90
CA ASN A 36 -30.52 -42.29 -7.19
C ASN A 36 -31.40 -41.40 -8.09
N GLY A 37 -32.42 -40.75 -7.48
CA GLY A 37 -33.30 -39.88 -8.27
C GLY A 37 -32.60 -38.60 -8.76
N LEU A 38 -31.59 -38.10 -8.07
CA LEU A 38 -30.78 -36.95 -8.51
C LEU A 38 -29.78 -37.39 -9.60
N ASP A 39 -29.21 -38.59 -9.48
CA ASP A 39 -28.37 -39.17 -10.51
C ASP A 39 -29.11 -39.34 -11.83
N GLU A 40 -30.38 -39.79 -11.77
CA GLU A 40 -31.25 -39.93 -12.96
C GLU A 40 -31.51 -38.58 -13.62
N ILE A 41 -31.86 -37.54 -12.83
CA ILE A 41 -32.07 -36.16 -13.35
C ILE A 41 -30.84 -35.64 -14.04
N LEU A 42 -29.70 -35.72 -13.37
CA LEU A 42 -28.44 -35.12 -13.82
C LEU A 42 -27.67 -35.98 -14.85
N ASN A 43 -28.16 -37.20 -15.14
CA ASN A 43 -27.39 -38.20 -15.84
C ASN A 43 -26.04 -38.41 -15.18
N TYR A 44 -26.02 -38.59 -13.87
CA TYR A 44 -24.88 -38.67 -12.97
C TYR A 44 -24.01 -37.39 -12.93
N LEU A 45 -23.20 -37.26 -11.91
CA LEU A 45 -22.05 -36.34 -11.92
C LEU A 45 -20.92 -36.88 -12.79
N GLN A 46 -20.04 -36.02 -13.19
CA GLN A 46 -18.84 -36.37 -13.92
C GLN A 46 -17.61 -35.95 -13.13
N MET A 47 -16.54 -36.71 -13.26
CA MET A 47 -15.25 -36.26 -12.74
C MET A 47 -14.90 -34.89 -13.35
N GLY A 48 -14.50 -33.94 -12.52
CA GLY A 48 -14.33 -32.53 -12.88
C GLY A 48 -15.51 -31.63 -12.50
N ASP A 49 -16.63 -32.18 -12.01
CA ASP A 49 -17.78 -31.34 -11.66
C ASP A 49 -17.57 -30.50 -10.39
N ASN A 50 -17.78 -29.22 -10.52
CA ASN A 50 -18.02 -28.28 -9.41
C ASN A 50 -19.53 -28.09 -9.31
N VAL A 51 -20.11 -28.57 -8.22
CA VAL A 51 -21.56 -28.57 -7.96
C VAL A 51 -21.90 -27.51 -6.94
N VAL A 52 -22.69 -26.52 -7.30
CA VAL A 52 -23.13 -25.46 -6.40
C VAL A 52 -24.59 -25.64 -6.05
N PHE A 53 -24.88 -25.67 -4.77
CA PHE A 53 -26.23 -25.71 -4.22
C PHE A 53 -26.60 -24.31 -3.72
N GLN A 54 -27.64 -23.74 -4.30
CA GLN A 54 -28.29 -22.52 -3.79
C GLN A 54 -29.41 -22.92 -2.88
N VAL A 55 -29.29 -22.70 -1.57
CA VAL A 55 -30.21 -23.19 -0.53
C VAL A 55 -30.75 -22.02 0.30
N ASP A 56 -31.90 -22.27 1.02
CA ASP A 56 -32.40 -21.27 1.96
C ASP A 56 -31.69 -21.33 3.32
N ASN A 57 -31.28 -22.53 3.75
CA ASN A 57 -30.49 -22.73 4.96
C ASN A 57 -29.46 -23.86 4.75
N ILE A 58 -28.47 -23.92 5.64
CA ILE A 58 -27.35 -24.86 5.49
C ILE A 58 -27.79 -26.32 5.75
N GLU A 59 -28.81 -26.55 6.52
CA GLU A 59 -29.34 -27.89 6.81
C GLU A 59 -29.90 -28.55 5.54
N ASP A 60 -30.43 -27.76 4.59
CA ASP A 60 -30.91 -28.29 3.32
C ASP A 60 -29.74 -28.74 2.44
N TYR A 61 -28.60 -28.08 2.50
CA TYR A 61 -27.35 -28.51 1.82
C TYR A 61 -26.83 -29.83 2.40
N LYS A 62 -26.86 -29.97 3.72
CA LYS A 62 -26.38 -31.18 4.40
C LYS A 62 -27.08 -32.43 3.91
N LYS A 63 -28.36 -32.37 3.53
CA LYS A 63 -29.14 -33.49 2.97
C LYS A 63 -28.59 -34.06 1.65
N PHE A 64 -27.79 -33.26 0.93
CA PHE A 64 -27.07 -33.67 -0.28
C PHE A 64 -25.61 -34.07 0.01
N VAL A 65 -25.02 -33.48 1.03
CA VAL A 65 -23.64 -33.77 1.44
C VAL A 65 -23.54 -35.16 2.06
N ASP A 66 -24.43 -35.54 2.97
CA ASP A 66 -24.36 -36.83 3.69
C ASP A 66 -24.35 -38.03 2.71
N PRO A 67 -25.32 -38.18 1.76
CA PRO A 67 -25.32 -39.27 0.81
C PRO A 67 -24.13 -39.27 -0.14
N TYR A 68 -23.64 -38.08 -0.55
CA TYR A 68 -22.47 -37.95 -1.40
C TYR A 68 -21.22 -38.48 -0.68
N VAL A 69 -21.03 -38.10 0.59
CA VAL A 69 -19.89 -38.51 1.42
C VAL A 69 -19.94 -40.03 1.69
N GLU A 70 -21.13 -40.57 2.07
CA GLU A 70 -21.31 -42.00 2.31
C GLU A 70 -20.94 -42.80 1.05
N THR A 71 -21.40 -42.36 -0.13
CA THR A 71 -21.11 -43.02 -1.40
C THR A 71 -19.65 -42.93 -1.76
N ALA A 72 -19.00 -41.79 -1.55
CA ALA A 72 -17.59 -41.60 -1.82
C ALA A 72 -16.71 -42.52 -0.92
N LEU A 73 -17.04 -42.59 0.37
CA LEU A 73 -16.34 -43.46 1.33
C LEU A 73 -16.53 -44.94 1.01
N ALA A 74 -17.75 -45.37 0.64
CA ALA A 74 -18.04 -46.74 0.24
C ALA A 74 -17.23 -47.17 -1.00
N ARG A 75 -16.84 -46.22 -1.84
CA ARG A 75 -16.02 -46.45 -3.04
C ARG A 75 -14.51 -46.21 -2.80
N ASN A 76 -14.07 -46.03 -1.55
CA ASN A 76 -12.69 -45.69 -1.17
C ASN A 76 -12.14 -44.43 -1.87
N GLN A 77 -12.98 -43.46 -2.14
CA GLN A 77 -12.53 -42.20 -2.71
C GLN A 77 -11.88 -41.34 -1.63
N ARG A 78 -10.88 -40.55 -2.01
CA ARG A 78 -10.24 -39.57 -1.12
C ARG A 78 -11.19 -38.39 -0.91
N LEU A 79 -11.55 -38.10 0.33
CA LEU A 79 -12.50 -37.06 0.70
C LEU A 79 -11.84 -35.97 1.55
N VAL A 80 -12.02 -34.73 1.16
CA VAL A 80 -11.48 -33.55 1.82
C VAL A 80 -12.63 -32.61 2.20
N TYR A 81 -12.62 -32.16 3.44
CA TYR A 81 -13.57 -31.18 3.96
C TYR A 81 -12.86 -29.84 4.25
N MET A 82 -13.29 -28.77 3.56
CA MET A 82 -12.81 -27.40 3.71
C MET A 82 -13.69 -26.65 4.72
N ARG A 83 -13.24 -26.55 5.96
CA ARG A 83 -13.97 -25.98 7.10
C ARG A 83 -13.56 -24.54 7.36
N PHE A 84 -14.46 -23.56 7.21
CA PHE A 84 -14.17 -22.14 7.45
C PHE A 84 -15.35 -21.32 7.97
N ALA A 85 -16.60 -21.84 7.88
CA ALA A 85 -17.78 -21.10 8.25
C ALA A 85 -18.07 -21.17 9.75
N ASN A 86 -18.92 -20.26 10.23
CA ASN A 86 -19.37 -20.23 11.63
C ASN A 86 -20.51 -21.21 11.95
N HIS A 87 -21.22 -21.71 10.92
CA HIS A 87 -22.27 -22.70 11.13
C HIS A 87 -21.71 -24.02 11.72
N PRO A 88 -22.53 -24.90 12.31
CA PRO A 88 -22.10 -26.22 12.77
C PRO A 88 -21.40 -27.00 11.66
N ALA A 89 -20.45 -27.86 12.03
CA ALA A 89 -19.73 -28.65 11.04
C ALA A 89 -20.69 -29.55 10.26
N LEU A 90 -20.55 -29.57 8.92
CA LEU A 90 -21.38 -30.41 8.03
C LEU A 90 -21.07 -31.88 8.22
N LEU A 91 -19.77 -32.21 8.43
CA LEU A 91 -19.30 -33.57 8.57
C LEU A 91 -18.71 -33.78 9.95
N SER A 92 -18.97 -34.95 10.52
CA SER A 92 -18.31 -35.39 11.76
C SER A 92 -16.88 -35.81 11.49
N ALA A 93 -16.02 -35.65 12.48
CA ALA A 93 -14.62 -36.09 12.37
C ALA A 93 -14.57 -37.61 12.16
N SER A 94 -13.86 -38.04 11.13
CA SER A 94 -13.63 -39.45 10.79
C SER A 94 -12.21 -39.60 10.26
N PRO A 95 -11.50 -40.73 10.56
CA PRO A 95 -10.18 -40.99 9.99
C PRO A 95 -10.17 -41.04 8.45
N SER A 96 -11.32 -41.30 7.84
CA SER A 96 -11.47 -41.40 6.38
C SER A 96 -11.73 -40.05 5.69
N ILE A 97 -11.90 -38.95 6.46
CA ILE A 97 -12.17 -37.61 5.97
C ILE A 97 -11.07 -36.67 6.42
N LYS A 98 -10.33 -36.11 5.45
CA LYS A 98 -9.29 -35.13 5.75
C LYS A 98 -9.91 -33.74 5.89
N VAL A 99 -9.78 -33.14 7.07
CA VAL A 99 -10.39 -31.83 7.40
C VAL A 99 -9.33 -30.74 7.44
N TYR A 100 -9.50 -29.71 6.62
CA TYR A 100 -8.69 -28.51 6.65
C TYR A 100 -9.50 -27.35 7.24
N LYS A 101 -8.93 -26.69 8.27
CA LYS A 101 -9.53 -25.51 8.90
C LYS A 101 -8.91 -24.25 8.31
N LEU A 102 -9.69 -23.46 7.61
CA LEU A 102 -9.29 -22.25 6.93
C LEU A 102 -9.78 -21.02 7.69
N ASN A 103 -9.03 -19.92 7.61
CA ASN A 103 -9.39 -18.67 8.29
C ASN A 103 -9.75 -17.57 7.28
N ALA A 104 -11.05 -17.32 7.10
CA ALA A 104 -11.57 -16.29 6.20
C ALA A 104 -11.11 -14.86 6.55
N ASN A 105 -10.79 -14.59 7.84
CA ASN A 105 -10.40 -13.26 8.31
C ASN A 105 -8.97 -12.87 7.90
N GLN A 106 -8.18 -13.79 7.35
CA GLN A 106 -6.87 -13.46 6.79
C GLN A 106 -6.97 -12.63 5.51
N GLY A 107 -8.11 -12.69 4.80
CA GLY A 107 -8.38 -11.97 3.57
C GLY A 107 -8.59 -12.88 2.37
N PHE A 108 -9.04 -12.28 1.27
CA PHE A 108 -9.36 -13.00 0.04
C PHE A 108 -8.15 -13.73 -0.56
N GLU A 109 -7.02 -13.04 -0.65
CA GLU A 109 -5.81 -13.57 -1.28
C GLU A 109 -5.23 -14.74 -0.48
N SER A 110 -5.03 -14.58 0.83
CA SER A 110 -4.50 -15.61 1.72
C SER A 110 -5.41 -16.83 1.74
N PHE A 111 -6.73 -16.65 1.89
CA PHE A 111 -7.71 -17.74 1.88
C PHE A 111 -7.69 -18.50 0.56
N SER A 112 -7.74 -17.80 -0.57
CA SER A 112 -7.78 -18.43 -1.89
C SER A 112 -6.46 -19.16 -2.22
N THR A 113 -5.33 -18.61 -1.77
CA THR A 113 -4.01 -19.22 -1.90
C THR A 113 -3.91 -20.50 -1.07
N GLU A 114 -4.41 -20.48 0.18
CA GLU A 114 -4.42 -21.66 1.05
C GLU A 114 -5.28 -22.78 0.45
N VAL A 115 -6.50 -22.47 -0.05
CA VAL A 115 -7.35 -23.44 -0.78
C VAL A 115 -6.61 -24.02 -1.98
N HIS A 116 -5.96 -23.17 -2.79
CA HIS A 116 -5.22 -23.63 -3.96
C HIS A 116 -4.06 -24.57 -3.58
N ASN A 117 -3.30 -24.24 -2.55
CA ASN A 117 -2.19 -25.08 -2.07
C ASN A 117 -2.68 -26.44 -1.57
N ILE A 118 -3.77 -26.45 -0.80
CA ILE A 118 -4.39 -27.71 -0.34
C ILE A 118 -4.81 -28.57 -1.54
N VAL A 119 -5.49 -27.96 -2.52
CA VAL A 119 -5.97 -28.66 -3.73
C VAL A 119 -4.79 -29.20 -4.55
N ARG A 120 -3.70 -28.44 -4.68
CA ARG A 120 -2.47 -28.87 -5.33
C ARG A 120 -1.83 -30.08 -4.61
N ASP A 121 -1.71 -29.99 -3.30
CA ASP A 121 -1.04 -31.00 -2.48
C ASP A 121 -1.86 -32.29 -2.38
N GLU A 122 -3.19 -32.21 -2.41
CA GLU A 122 -4.07 -33.37 -2.51
C GLU A 122 -4.06 -33.99 -3.91
N GLY A 123 -3.88 -33.21 -4.98
CA GLY A 123 -3.72 -33.65 -6.35
C GLY A 123 -5.02 -34.05 -7.04
N ARG A 124 -4.93 -35.04 -7.95
CA ARG A 124 -6.02 -35.44 -8.85
C ARG A 124 -7.03 -36.37 -8.19
N ASP A 125 -8.25 -36.41 -8.75
CA ASP A 125 -9.29 -37.41 -8.46
C ASP A 125 -9.75 -37.37 -6.98
N VAL A 126 -9.83 -36.20 -6.38
CA VAL A 126 -10.23 -35.96 -4.99
C VAL A 126 -11.65 -35.44 -4.94
N PHE A 127 -12.39 -35.81 -3.90
CA PHE A 127 -13.75 -35.36 -3.61
C PHE A 127 -13.70 -34.28 -2.53
N TYR A 128 -14.32 -33.14 -2.77
CA TYR A 128 -14.30 -32.00 -1.86
C TYR A 128 -15.71 -31.67 -1.37
N VAL A 129 -15.79 -31.30 -0.11
CA VAL A 129 -16.95 -30.61 0.49
C VAL A 129 -16.46 -29.29 1.05
N PHE A 130 -17.11 -28.20 0.66
CA PHE A 130 -16.86 -26.86 1.19
C PHE A 130 -18.01 -26.46 2.13
N ASP A 131 -17.68 -25.75 3.19
CA ASP A 131 -18.66 -25.02 3.98
C ASP A 131 -19.42 -23.98 3.15
N CYS A 132 -20.43 -23.38 3.72
CA CYS A 132 -21.23 -22.35 3.05
C CYS A 132 -20.39 -21.11 2.71
N LEU A 133 -20.22 -20.84 1.42
CA LEU A 133 -19.43 -19.69 0.94
C LEU A 133 -20.07 -18.34 1.30
N SER A 134 -21.40 -18.32 1.56
CA SER A 134 -22.04 -17.08 2.02
C SER A 134 -21.58 -16.61 3.40
N ASP A 135 -20.97 -17.48 4.21
CA ASP A 135 -20.37 -17.09 5.50
C ASP A 135 -19.11 -16.23 5.32
N LEU A 136 -18.44 -16.35 4.17
CA LEU A 136 -17.30 -15.49 3.81
C LEU A 136 -17.70 -14.00 3.68
N LEU A 137 -18.98 -13.70 3.45
CA LEU A 137 -19.49 -12.32 3.41
C LEU A 137 -19.28 -11.58 4.73
N MET A 138 -19.24 -12.29 5.85
CA MET A 138 -18.94 -11.67 7.14
C MET A 138 -17.50 -11.16 7.24
N ALA A 139 -16.58 -11.79 6.50
CA ALA A 139 -15.15 -11.43 6.49
C ALA A 139 -14.80 -10.51 5.31
N TRP A 140 -15.43 -10.68 4.16
CA TRP A 140 -15.07 -9.99 2.91
C TRP A 140 -16.04 -8.84 2.56
N ALA A 141 -17.21 -8.78 3.17
CA ALA A 141 -18.23 -7.75 3.05
C ALA A 141 -18.79 -7.49 1.63
N THR A 142 -18.31 -8.20 0.62
CA THR A 142 -18.76 -8.09 -0.77
C THR A 142 -18.90 -9.46 -1.42
N ASP A 143 -19.95 -9.67 -2.20
CA ASP A 143 -20.10 -10.89 -2.96
C ASP A 143 -19.31 -10.89 -4.29
N LEU A 144 -18.72 -9.77 -4.66
CA LEU A 144 -17.75 -9.70 -5.76
C LEU A 144 -16.57 -10.65 -5.54
N MET A 145 -16.02 -10.68 -4.31
CA MET A 145 -14.92 -11.59 -3.96
C MET A 145 -15.35 -13.05 -3.97
N ILE A 146 -16.61 -13.36 -3.63
CA ILE A 146 -17.15 -14.71 -3.80
C ILE A 146 -17.15 -15.12 -5.28
N GLY A 147 -17.60 -14.24 -6.18
CA GLY A 147 -17.54 -14.47 -7.62
C GLY A 147 -16.12 -14.68 -8.13
N ASN A 148 -15.16 -13.87 -7.65
CA ASN A 148 -13.74 -14.01 -7.97
C ASN A 148 -13.17 -15.36 -7.48
N PHE A 149 -13.53 -15.80 -6.28
CA PHE A 149 -13.14 -17.12 -5.75
C PHE A 149 -13.57 -18.27 -6.68
N PHE A 150 -14.79 -18.25 -7.17
CA PHE A 150 -15.24 -19.27 -8.14
C PHE A 150 -14.47 -19.22 -9.46
N VAL A 151 -14.16 -18.01 -9.97
CA VAL A 151 -13.39 -17.84 -11.23
C VAL A 151 -11.99 -18.43 -11.14
N ILE A 152 -11.35 -18.36 -9.97
CA ILE A 152 -9.99 -18.88 -9.80
C ILE A 152 -9.97 -20.36 -9.36
N THR A 153 -10.94 -20.79 -8.55
CA THR A 153 -10.92 -22.12 -7.90
C THR A 153 -11.54 -23.20 -8.78
N CYS A 154 -12.72 -22.95 -9.38
CA CYS A 154 -13.43 -23.99 -10.15
C CYS A 154 -12.67 -24.47 -11.39
N PRO A 155 -12.02 -23.64 -12.21
CA PRO A 155 -11.22 -24.13 -13.32
C PRO A 155 -10.04 -24.99 -12.88
N TYR A 156 -9.44 -24.69 -11.73
CA TYR A 156 -8.32 -25.46 -11.20
C TYR A 156 -8.78 -26.84 -10.68
N LEU A 157 -9.89 -26.91 -9.95
CA LEU A 157 -10.50 -28.17 -9.54
C LEU A 157 -10.88 -29.03 -10.76
N PHE A 158 -11.42 -28.42 -11.81
CA PHE A 158 -11.74 -29.09 -13.06
C PHE A 158 -10.51 -29.68 -13.75
N GLU A 159 -9.40 -28.94 -13.82
CA GLU A 159 -8.12 -29.40 -14.39
C GLU A 159 -7.58 -30.63 -13.65
N LEU A 160 -7.80 -30.73 -12.34
CA LEU A 160 -7.39 -31.85 -11.49
C LEU A 160 -8.40 -33.01 -11.46
N ASN A 161 -9.45 -32.96 -12.28
CA ASN A 161 -10.44 -34.02 -12.39
C ASN A 161 -11.11 -34.35 -11.03
N THR A 162 -11.42 -33.32 -10.21
CA THR A 162 -12.01 -33.48 -8.88
C THR A 162 -13.53 -33.33 -8.92
N VAL A 163 -14.23 -33.74 -7.86
CA VAL A 163 -15.65 -33.42 -7.69
C VAL A 163 -15.79 -32.60 -6.42
N ALA A 164 -16.36 -31.40 -6.53
CA ALA A 164 -16.45 -30.47 -5.42
C ALA A 164 -17.88 -29.96 -5.19
N TYR A 165 -18.32 -30.02 -3.95
CA TYR A 165 -19.62 -29.52 -3.50
C TYR A 165 -19.46 -28.18 -2.78
N PHE A 166 -20.27 -27.21 -3.18
CA PHE A 166 -20.33 -25.85 -2.63
C PHE A 166 -21.75 -25.49 -2.29
N ALA A 167 -21.94 -24.67 -1.23
CA ALA A 167 -23.23 -24.07 -0.92
C ALA A 167 -23.16 -22.54 -0.92
N ILE A 168 -24.23 -21.90 -1.41
CA ILE A 168 -24.51 -20.49 -1.26
C ILE A 168 -25.93 -20.30 -0.73
N LEU A 169 -26.11 -19.32 0.16
CA LEU A 169 -27.43 -18.98 0.67
C LEU A 169 -28.17 -18.08 -0.32
N ARG A 170 -29.42 -18.46 -0.61
CA ARG A 170 -30.34 -17.67 -1.42
C ARG A 170 -30.51 -16.27 -0.82
N SER A 171 -30.74 -15.28 -1.63
CA SER A 171 -30.90 -13.87 -1.23
C SER A 171 -29.69 -13.20 -0.52
N ARG A 172 -28.59 -13.89 -0.33
CA ARG A 172 -27.35 -13.30 0.21
C ARG A 172 -26.47 -12.68 -0.88
N HIS A 173 -26.61 -13.14 -2.11
CA HIS A 173 -25.81 -12.72 -3.24
C HIS A 173 -26.63 -11.97 -4.29
N SER A 174 -25.99 -11.02 -4.99
CA SER A 174 -26.59 -10.35 -6.15
C SER A 174 -26.78 -11.33 -7.30
N PHE A 175 -27.76 -11.06 -8.16
CA PHE A 175 -27.98 -11.84 -9.38
C PHE A 175 -26.73 -11.95 -10.24
N LYS A 176 -25.93 -10.90 -10.28
CA LYS A 176 -24.67 -10.79 -11.02
C LYS A 176 -23.64 -11.79 -10.51
N THR A 177 -23.43 -11.87 -9.20
CA THR A 177 -22.53 -12.85 -8.59
C THR A 177 -23.00 -14.27 -8.85
N VAL A 178 -24.30 -14.55 -8.71
CA VAL A 178 -24.87 -15.87 -9.02
C VAL A 178 -24.68 -16.21 -10.51
N ALA A 179 -24.84 -15.24 -11.42
CA ALA A 179 -24.59 -15.44 -12.85
C ALA A 179 -23.11 -15.79 -13.12
N ARG A 180 -22.17 -15.11 -12.45
CA ARG A 180 -20.75 -15.39 -12.55
C ARG A 180 -20.37 -16.77 -12.00
N ILE A 181 -20.96 -17.18 -10.88
CA ILE A 181 -20.84 -18.54 -10.34
C ILE A 181 -21.35 -19.55 -11.36
N ARG A 182 -22.53 -19.32 -11.94
CA ARG A 182 -23.13 -20.19 -12.96
C ARG A 182 -22.23 -20.32 -14.19
N GLU A 183 -21.55 -19.28 -14.61
CA GLU A 183 -20.63 -19.35 -15.74
C GLU A 183 -19.44 -20.27 -15.49
N THR A 184 -18.90 -20.28 -14.27
CA THR A 184 -17.66 -20.99 -13.91
C THR A 184 -17.87 -22.43 -13.45
N THR A 185 -19.02 -22.77 -12.89
CA THR A 185 -19.32 -24.12 -12.37
C THR A 185 -19.90 -25.03 -13.43
N GLN A 186 -19.82 -26.37 -13.25
CA GLN A 186 -20.40 -27.36 -14.16
C GLN A 186 -21.87 -27.64 -13.84
N VAL A 187 -22.23 -27.63 -12.55
CA VAL A 187 -23.60 -27.88 -12.09
C VAL A 187 -24.04 -26.79 -11.13
N LEU A 188 -25.23 -26.23 -11.33
CA LEU A 188 -25.88 -25.29 -10.39
C LEU A 188 -27.30 -25.81 -10.10
N LEU A 189 -27.57 -26.12 -8.86
CA LEU A 189 -28.85 -26.61 -8.37
C LEU A 189 -29.49 -25.58 -7.46
N ASP A 190 -30.72 -25.24 -7.76
CA ASP A 190 -31.56 -24.40 -6.91
C ASP A 190 -32.43 -25.31 -6.04
N VAL A 191 -32.26 -25.29 -4.73
CA VAL A 191 -32.89 -26.18 -3.78
C VAL A 191 -33.82 -25.36 -2.89
N TYR A 192 -35.09 -25.84 -2.82
CA TYR A 192 -36.14 -25.25 -2.00
C TYR A 192 -36.62 -26.26 -0.98
N ASN A 193 -36.93 -25.78 0.21
CA ASN A 193 -37.53 -26.58 1.26
C ASN A 193 -38.86 -25.93 1.71
N ASN A 194 -39.97 -26.55 1.37
CA ASN A 194 -41.32 -26.11 1.80
C ASN A 194 -41.90 -27.12 2.78
N SER A 195 -41.88 -26.79 4.07
CA SER A 195 -42.49 -27.62 5.13
C SER A 195 -42.04 -29.08 5.10
N GLY A 196 -40.76 -29.33 4.79
CA GLY A 196 -40.16 -30.65 4.71
C GLY A 196 -40.15 -31.27 3.31
N LYS A 197 -40.87 -30.70 2.34
CA LYS A 197 -40.80 -31.14 0.94
C LYS A 197 -39.67 -30.44 0.23
N ILE A 198 -38.70 -31.23 -0.22
CA ILE A 198 -37.53 -30.71 -0.96
C ILE A 198 -37.87 -30.67 -2.44
N CYS A 199 -37.67 -29.50 -3.05
CA CYS A 199 -37.71 -29.32 -4.50
C CYS A 199 -36.30 -28.97 -5.02
N VAL A 200 -35.86 -29.65 -6.05
CA VAL A 200 -34.56 -29.37 -6.74
C VAL A 200 -34.85 -28.89 -8.15
N HIS A 201 -34.28 -27.74 -8.50
CA HIS A 201 -34.40 -27.19 -9.85
C HIS A 201 -32.98 -26.98 -10.43
N PRO A 202 -32.50 -27.86 -11.30
CA PRO A 202 -31.22 -27.68 -11.96
C PRO A 202 -31.25 -26.47 -12.89
N LEU A 203 -30.40 -25.49 -12.62
CA LEU A 203 -30.24 -24.27 -13.43
C LEU A 203 -29.13 -24.40 -14.47
N LYS A 204 -28.18 -25.32 -14.21
CA LYS A 204 -27.09 -25.66 -15.13
C LYS A 204 -26.63 -27.11 -14.92
N ALA A 205 -26.43 -27.83 -16.00
CA ALA A 205 -25.72 -29.12 -16.07
C ALA A 205 -24.90 -29.16 -17.37
N TRP A 206 -23.55 -29.18 -17.25
CA TRP A 206 -22.67 -29.00 -18.38
C TRP A 206 -22.49 -30.29 -19.21
N LYS A 207 -22.68 -30.18 -20.53
CA LYS A 207 -22.47 -31.26 -21.52
C LYS A 207 -23.29 -32.54 -21.26
N ARG A 208 -24.46 -32.46 -20.65
CA ARG A 208 -25.38 -33.57 -20.45
C ARG A 208 -26.81 -33.09 -20.53
N TYR A 209 -27.73 -34.02 -20.79
CA TYR A 209 -29.14 -33.69 -20.96
C TYR A 209 -30.01 -34.91 -20.65
N THR A 210 -31.09 -34.67 -19.92
CA THR A 210 -32.24 -35.58 -19.81
C THR A 210 -33.50 -34.76 -20.12
N PRO A 211 -34.61 -35.37 -20.58
CA PRO A 211 -35.79 -34.63 -21.01
C PRO A 211 -36.41 -33.71 -19.92
N THR A 212 -36.26 -34.06 -18.66
CA THR A 212 -36.82 -33.30 -17.52
C THR A 212 -35.73 -32.54 -16.72
N MET A 213 -34.46 -32.59 -17.10
CA MET A 213 -33.32 -32.07 -16.33
C MET A 213 -33.53 -30.67 -15.78
N PHE A 214 -34.05 -29.77 -16.57
CA PHE A 214 -34.23 -28.35 -16.19
C PHE A 214 -35.60 -27.98 -15.69
N LEU A 215 -36.43 -28.98 -15.36
CA LEU A 215 -37.69 -28.78 -14.66
C LEU A 215 -37.48 -28.81 -13.14
N PRO A 216 -38.34 -28.15 -12.35
CA PRO A 216 -38.38 -28.39 -10.91
C PRO A 216 -38.81 -29.82 -10.61
N HIS A 217 -38.16 -30.46 -9.63
CA HIS A 217 -38.48 -31.82 -9.19
C HIS A 217 -38.75 -31.83 -7.70
N ILE A 218 -39.80 -32.48 -7.28
CA ILE A 218 -40.16 -32.66 -5.86
C ILE A 218 -39.70 -34.03 -5.38
N MET A 219 -39.10 -34.09 -4.18
CA MET A 219 -38.76 -35.34 -3.53
C MET A 219 -40.02 -35.99 -2.91
N GLU A 220 -40.42 -37.13 -3.42
CA GLU A 220 -41.54 -37.92 -2.92
C GLU A 220 -41.11 -39.39 -2.77
N GLY A 221 -41.21 -39.95 -1.56
CA GLY A 221 -40.84 -41.36 -1.31
C GLY A 221 -39.40 -41.71 -1.67
N GLY A 222 -38.46 -40.78 -1.57
CA GLY A 222 -37.06 -40.97 -1.91
C GLY A 222 -36.73 -40.87 -3.40
N LYS A 223 -37.69 -40.53 -4.27
CA LYS A 223 -37.53 -40.28 -5.71
C LYS A 223 -37.82 -38.81 -6.00
N PHE A 224 -37.15 -38.27 -7.02
CA PHE A 224 -37.45 -36.95 -7.55
C PHE A 224 -38.41 -37.01 -8.71
N VAL A 225 -39.59 -36.42 -8.55
CA VAL A 225 -40.66 -36.41 -9.54
C VAL A 225 -40.66 -35.05 -10.24
N PRO A 226 -40.56 -34.99 -11.58
CA PRO A 226 -40.58 -33.73 -12.31
C PRO A 226 -41.98 -33.09 -12.27
N ILE A 227 -42.04 -31.78 -12.12
CA ILE A 227 -43.28 -31.00 -12.21
C ILE A 227 -43.51 -30.67 -13.67
N LEU A 228 -44.41 -31.41 -14.30
CA LEU A 228 -44.72 -31.29 -15.73
C LEU A 228 -45.79 -30.24 -16.03
N ASN A 229 -46.59 -29.87 -15.07
CA ASN A 229 -47.69 -28.93 -15.25
C ASN A 229 -47.19 -27.50 -14.92
N SER A 230 -47.45 -26.57 -15.81
CA SER A 230 -47.07 -25.17 -15.66
C SER A 230 -47.78 -24.46 -14.50
N ALA A 231 -49.01 -24.84 -14.16
CA ALA A 231 -49.74 -24.27 -13.03
C ALA A 231 -49.13 -24.68 -11.70
N ASP A 232 -48.72 -25.96 -11.58
CA ASP A 232 -48.07 -26.48 -10.38
C ASP A 232 -46.66 -25.90 -10.25
N ALA A 233 -45.94 -25.80 -11.35
CA ALA A 233 -44.62 -25.16 -11.38
C ALA A 233 -44.71 -23.68 -10.99
N ALA A 234 -45.65 -22.93 -11.53
CA ALA A 234 -45.91 -21.54 -11.19
C ALA A 234 -46.32 -21.36 -9.72
N SER A 235 -47.19 -22.21 -9.21
CA SER A 235 -47.63 -22.20 -7.80
C SER A 235 -46.45 -22.41 -6.84
N ILE A 236 -45.61 -23.39 -7.12
CA ILE A 236 -44.42 -23.69 -6.29
C ILE A 236 -43.41 -22.59 -6.38
N LEU A 237 -43.07 -22.12 -7.58
CA LEU A 237 -42.06 -21.05 -7.79
C LEU A 237 -42.55 -19.71 -7.24
N HIS A 238 -43.81 -19.37 -7.37
CA HIS A 238 -44.39 -18.16 -6.80
C HIS A 238 -44.38 -18.18 -5.27
N PHE A 239 -44.81 -19.24 -4.66
CA PHE A 239 -44.76 -19.42 -3.19
C PHE A 239 -43.31 -19.34 -2.65
N MET A 240 -42.35 -19.81 -3.41
CA MET A 240 -40.93 -19.78 -3.06
C MET A 240 -40.29 -18.39 -3.28
N THR A 241 -40.82 -17.61 -4.22
CA THR A 241 -40.33 -16.26 -4.52
C THR A 241 -40.93 -15.21 -3.60
N ASP A 242 -42.19 -15.38 -3.16
CA ASP A 242 -42.91 -14.43 -2.31
C ASP A 242 -42.32 -14.29 -0.88
N LYS A 243 -41.60 -15.31 -0.39
CA LYS A 243 -40.89 -15.24 0.88
C LYS A 243 -39.62 -14.34 0.81
N ASN A 244 -39.15 -14.03 -0.37
CA ASN A 244 -37.87 -13.34 -0.54
C ASN A 244 -37.93 -12.29 -1.66
N THR A 245 -38.36 -11.08 -1.32
CA THR A 245 -37.82 -9.88 -1.91
C THR A 245 -38.48 -9.28 -3.14
N THR A 246 -38.85 -8.02 -3.01
CA THR A 246 -38.99 -7.03 -4.10
C THR A 246 -37.78 -7.09 -5.03
N SER A 247 -38.01 -7.05 -6.34
CA SER A 247 -37.02 -7.19 -7.41
C SER A 247 -35.78 -6.24 -7.29
N GLY A 248 -35.93 -5.11 -6.60
CA GLY A 248 -34.87 -4.16 -6.36
C GLY A 248 -33.73 -4.69 -5.48
N VAL A 249 -34.01 -5.53 -4.48
CA VAL A 249 -32.98 -6.04 -3.54
C VAL A 249 -32.11 -7.14 -4.17
N ARG A 250 -32.60 -7.84 -5.20
CA ARG A 250 -31.82 -8.87 -5.91
C ARG A 250 -30.65 -8.32 -6.72
N ASN A 251 -30.69 -7.03 -7.04
CA ASN A 251 -29.63 -6.38 -7.80
C ASN A 251 -28.52 -5.81 -6.91
N LEU A 252 -28.76 -5.72 -5.60
CA LEU A 252 -27.81 -5.17 -4.64
C LEU A 252 -26.88 -6.26 -4.10
N ASP A 253 -25.60 -5.99 -4.07
CA ASP A 253 -24.66 -6.85 -3.40
C ASP A 253 -24.73 -6.69 -1.87
N TYR A 254 -23.99 -7.51 -1.14
CA TYR A 254 -23.96 -7.46 0.32
C TYR A 254 -23.44 -6.10 0.83
N TRP A 255 -22.47 -5.52 0.14
CA TRP A 255 -21.90 -4.20 0.44
C TRP A 255 -22.96 -3.10 0.38
N ASP A 256 -23.72 -3.02 -0.70
CA ASP A 256 -24.75 -2.00 -0.85
C ASP A 256 -25.86 -2.15 0.18
N ARG A 257 -26.23 -3.39 0.53
CA ARG A 257 -27.24 -3.67 1.56
C ARG A 257 -26.81 -3.20 2.96
N ILE A 258 -25.54 -3.37 3.34
CA ILE A 258 -24.99 -2.86 4.61
C ILE A 258 -25.11 -1.33 4.66
N PHE A 259 -24.77 -0.65 3.57
CA PHE A 259 -24.84 0.82 3.53
C PHE A 259 -26.27 1.37 3.45
N LEU A 260 -27.21 0.66 2.81
CA LEU A 260 -28.62 1.01 2.89
C LEU A 260 -29.14 0.89 4.33
N LYS A 261 -28.75 -0.18 5.05
CA LYS A 261 -29.06 -0.31 6.47
C LYS A 261 -28.42 0.83 7.29
N ALA A 262 -27.17 1.18 7.02
CA ALA A 262 -26.52 2.32 7.66
C ALA A 262 -27.28 3.62 7.44
N GLY A 263 -27.72 3.88 6.21
CA GLY A 263 -28.58 5.04 5.88
C GLY A 263 -29.87 5.09 6.71
N SER A 264 -30.59 3.96 6.81
CA SER A 264 -31.83 3.90 7.60
C SER A 264 -31.60 4.11 9.12
N ILE A 265 -30.44 3.66 9.64
CA ILE A 265 -30.04 3.91 11.04
C ILE A 265 -29.74 5.40 11.26
N LEU A 266 -29.16 6.09 10.28
CA LEU A 266 -28.87 7.52 10.36
C LEU A 266 -30.15 8.38 10.47
N GLU A 267 -31.20 7.98 9.78
CA GLU A 267 -32.50 8.66 9.81
C GLU A 267 -33.20 8.57 11.18
N ASN A 268 -32.77 7.64 12.05
CA ASN A 268 -33.30 7.49 13.40
C ASN A 268 -32.39 8.18 14.44
N PRO A 269 -32.80 9.32 15.04
CA PRO A 269 -32.00 10.04 16.04
C PRO A 269 -31.72 9.22 17.31
N ASP A 270 -32.64 8.34 17.70
CA ASP A 270 -32.60 7.59 18.96
C ASP A 270 -31.76 6.32 18.89
N ALA A 271 -31.32 5.89 17.71
CA ALA A 271 -30.58 4.65 17.48
C ALA A 271 -29.06 4.77 17.81
N LEU A 272 -28.70 5.33 18.96
CA LEU A 272 -27.29 5.60 19.32
C LEU A 272 -26.44 4.33 19.37
N GLN A 273 -26.94 3.26 19.99
CA GLN A 273 -26.22 1.98 20.07
C GLN A 273 -26.07 1.34 18.69
N GLU A 274 -27.11 1.35 17.87
CA GLU A 274 -27.08 0.79 16.52
C GLU A 274 -26.09 1.59 15.62
N LYS A 275 -26.00 2.90 15.79
CA LYS A 275 -25.00 3.74 15.10
C LYS A 275 -23.58 3.32 15.48
N GLN A 276 -23.30 3.11 16.77
CA GLN A 276 -21.98 2.66 17.23
C GLN A 276 -21.63 1.26 16.71
N ASP A 277 -22.55 0.32 16.77
CA ASP A 277 -22.36 -1.04 16.26
C ASP A 277 -22.12 -1.05 14.74
N MET A 278 -22.83 -0.16 14.02
CA MET A 278 -22.63 0.00 12.58
C MET A 278 -21.28 0.65 12.25
N VAL A 279 -20.82 1.65 13.01
CA VAL A 279 -19.47 2.21 12.87
C VAL A 279 -18.42 1.11 13.04
N GLU A 280 -18.55 0.26 14.05
CA GLU A 280 -17.61 -0.86 14.24
C GLU A 280 -17.66 -1.86 13.08
N THR A 281 -18.85 -2.20 12.59
CA THR A 281 -19.02 -3.10 11.45
C THR A 281 -18.39 -2.55 10.17
N LEU A 282 -18.72 -1.31 9.80
CA LEU A 282 -18.19 -0.67 8.60
C LEU A 282 -16.68 -0.42 8.68
N SER A 283 -16.17 -0.07 9.87
CA SER A 283 -14.74 0.16 10.06
C SER A 283 -13.90 -1.08 9.78
N ARG A 284 -14.39 -2.27 10.15
CA ARG A 284 -13.69 -3.54 9.91
C ARG A 284 -13.60 -3.93 8.43
N VAL A 285 -14.51 -3.46 7.58
CA VAL A 285 -14.57 -3.82 6.17
C VAL A 285 -14.08 -2.72 5.23
N MET A 286 -13.98 -1.47 5.71
CA MET A 286 -13.59 -0.32 4.88
C MET A 286 -12.30 0.38 5.35
N ILE A 287 -12.02 0.38 6.67
CA ILE A 287 -10.88 1.10 7.24
C ILE A 287 -9.67 0.19 7.39
N GLY A 288 -9.80 -0.94 8.08
CA GLY A 288 -8.66 -1.83 8.30
C GLY A 288 -8.89 -2.88 9.39
N ARG A 289 -7.81 -3.58 9.73
CA ARG A 289 -7.81 -4.67 10.73
C ARG A 289 -6.95 -4.39 11.95
N GLU A 290 -6.14 -3.32 11.91
CA GLU A 290 -5.21 -2.96 12.97
C GLU A 290 -5.97 -2.38 14.16
N LYS A 291 -5.80 -3.00 15.36
CA LYS A 291 -6.62 -2.70 16.55
C LYS A 291 -6.49 -1.25 17.04
N ARG A 292 -5.28 -0.65 16.94
CA ARG A 292 -5.05 0.72 17.42
C ARG A 292 -5.75 1.73 16.51
N ILE A 293 -5.68 1.54 15.19
CA ILE A 293 -6.40 2.38 14.22
C ILE A 293 -7.90 2.24 14.41
N LEU A 294 -8.42 1.00 14.53
CA LEU A 294 -9.85 0.79 14.76
C LEU A 294 -10.35 1.43 16.08
N ALA A 295 -9.54 1.44 17.13
CA ALA A 295 -9.88 2.12 18.38
C ALA A 295 -9.98 3.65 18.17
N LEU A 296 -9.03 4.26 17.46
CA LEU A 296 -9.07 5.67 17.11
C LEU A 296 -10.25 6.01 16.18
N VAL A 297 -10.52 5.17 15.19
CA VAL A 297 -11.67 5.36 14.29
C VAL A 297 -12.99 5.29 15.07
N LYS A 298 -13.14 4.35 15.98
CA LYS A 298 -14.34 4.26 16.85
C LYS A 298 -14.57 5.53 17.68
N GLU A 299 -13.50 6.23 18.07
CA GLU A 299 -13.57 7.46 18.88
C GLU A 299 -13.79 8.70 18.00
N TYR A 300 -13.17 8.75 16.81
CA TYR A 300 -13.12 9.98 16.02
C TYR A 300 -14.00 9.99 14.77
N PHE A 301 -14.50 8.83 14.29
CA PHE A 301 -15.44 8.78 13.18
C PHE A 301 -16.88 8.66 13.67
N THR A 302 -17.79 9.22 12.89
CA THR A 302 -19.22 9.00 13.02
C THR A 302 -19.73 8.06 11.92
N LEU A 303 -21.00 7.62 12.03
CA LEU A 303 -21.60 6.82 10.97
C LEU A 303 -21.77 7.65 9.69
N GLU A 304 -22.05 8.95 9.84
CA GLU A 304 -22.12 9.91 8.74
C GLU A 304 -20.80 9.99 7.97
N ASP A 305 -19.66 10.06 8.66
CA ASP A 305 -18.33 10.09 8.01
C ASP A 305 -18.11 8.84 7.13
N LEU A 306 -18.49 7.66 7.63
CA LEU A 306 -18.33 6.40 6.88
C LEU A 306 -19.27 6.31 5.67
N VAL A 307 -20.49 6.84 5.78
CA VAL A 307 -21.42 6.91 4.65
C VAL A 307 -20.95 7.93 3.61
N GLU A 308 -20.36 9.06 4.02
CA GLU A 308 -19.76 10.02 3.09
C GLU A 308 -18.57 9.41 2.33
N ILE A 309 -17.71 8.63 3.00
CA ILE A 309 -16.64 7.89 2.33
C ILE A 309 -17.22 6.97 1.26
N LYS A 310 -18.31 6.24 1.55
CA LYS A 310 -18.97 5.34 0.58
C LYS A 310 -19.44 6.08 -0.68
N LYS A 311 -19.96 7.31 -0.55
CA LYS A 311 -20.41 8.11 -1.71
C LYS A 311 -19.26 8.44 -2.68
N ARG A 312 -18.02 8.45 -2.18
CA ARG A 312 -16.79 8.74 -2.92
C ARG A 312 -15.93 7.49 -3.20
N LEU A 313 -16.44 6.30 -2.84
CA LEU A 313 -15.72 5.03 -3.02
C LEU A 313 -16.12 4.36 -4.32
N ILE A 314 -15.15 4.10 -5.17
CA ILE A 314 -15.25 3.28 -6.37
C ILE A 314 -14.96 1.82 -6.00
N GLY A 315 -15.86 0.91 -6.36
CA GLY A 315 -15.76 -0.49 -5.97
C GLY A 315 -16.07 -0.73 -4.50
N THR A 316 -15.40 -1.71 -3.91
CA THR A 316 -15.62 -2.21 -2.54
C THR A 316 -14.30 -2.48 -1.83
N GLY A 317 -14.36 -2.80 -0.52
CA GLY A 317 -13.21 -3.14 0.29
C GLY A 317 -12.56 -1.94 0.99
N PHE A 318 -11.31 -2.09 1.35
CA PHE A 318 -10.57 -1.10 2.13
C PHE A 318 -10.19 0.12 1.31
N ILE A 319 -10.19 1.30 1.96
CA ILE A 319 -9.70 2.56 1.36
C ILE A 319 -8.18 2.76 1.55
N GLY A 320 -7.55 1.91 2.36
CA GLY A 320 -6.11 1.87 2.57
C GLY A 320 -5.55 2.89 3.55
N GLY A 321 -4.28 2.71 3.92
CA GLY A 321 -3.66 3.41 5.04
C GLY A 321 -3.52 4.91 4.85
N LYS A 322 -3.09 5.39 3.67
CA LYS A 322 -2.97 6.85 3.41
C LYS A 322 -4.32 7.55 3.53
N SER A 323 -5.39 6.96 2.94
CA SER A 323 -6.74 7.52 3.03
C SER A 323 -7.23 7.58 4.47
N VAL A 324 -7.04 6.50 5.22
CA VAL A 324 -7.42 6.40 6.63
C VAL A 324 -6.65 7.40 7.47
N GLY A 325 -5.33 7.48 7.32
CA GLY A 325 -4.48 8.40 8.08
C GLY A 325 -4.86 9.86 7.87
N MET A 326 -5.10 10.27 6.63
CA MET A 326 -5.57 11.61 6.29
C MET A 326 -6.91 11.92 6.95
N LEU A 327 -7.92 11.06 6.76
CA LEU A 327 -9.27 11.29 7.29
C LEU A 327 -9.29 11.27 8.81
N LEU A 328 -8.57 10.34 9.44
CA LEU A 328 -8.48 10.24 10.89
C LEU A 328 -7.84 11.50 11.48
N ALA A 329 -6.73 11.99 10.93
CA ALA A 329 -6.09 13.22 11.40
C ALA A 329 -7.02 14.43 11.27
N ARG A 330 -7.73 14.56 10.16
CA ARG A 330 -8.71 15.65 9.97
C ARG A 330 -9.87 15.58 10.98
N ASN A 331 -10.36 14.38 11.29
CA ASN A 331 -11.43 14.21 12.28
C ASN A 331 -10.94 14.45 13.71
N ILE A 332 -9.70 14.08 14.04
CA ILE A 332 -9.07 14.41 15.33
C ILE A 332 -8.99 15.92 15.50
N LEU A 333 -8.48 16.65 14.51
CA LEU A 333 -8.35 18.09 14.54
C LEU A 333 -9.74 18.75 14.65
N ARG A 334 -10.72 18.32 13.86
CA ARG A 334 -12.09 18.88 13.91
C ARG A 334 -12.72 18.78 15.31
N LYS A 335 -12.38 17.75 16.09
CA LYS A 335 -12.85 17.56 17.47
C LYS A 335 -11.99 18.26 18.53
N ASP A 336 -10.80 18.77 18.19
CA ASP A 336 -9.93 19.46 19.14
C ASP A 336 -10.40 20.90 19.33
N PRO A 337 -10.76 21.30 20.57
CA PRO A 337 -11.27 22.66 20.86
C PRO A 337 -10.19 23.74 20.92
N ALA A 338 -8.91 23.39 20.78
CA ALA A 338 -7.80 24.34 20.96
C ALA A 338 -7.73 25.41 19.85
N LEU A 339 -8.32 25.14 18.69
CA LEU A 339 -8.36 26.05 17.54
C LEU A 339 -9.61 25.77 16.69
N ASP A 340 -10.12 26.78 16.01
CA ASP A 340 -11.13 26.55 14.96
C ASP A 340 -10.47 25.94 13.71
N TRP A 341 -10.27 24.62 13.76
CA TRP A 341 -9.63 23.88 12.68
C TRP A 341 -10.42 23.92 11.36
N GLN A 342 -11.72 24.21 11.42
CA GLN A 342 -12.53 24.33 10.21
C GLN A 342 -12.17 25.59 9.41
N ALA A 343 -11.76 26.65 10.12
CA ALA A 343 -11.30 27.90 9.49
C ALA A 343 -9.83 27.83 9.03
N GLU A 344 -9.02 26.95 9.61
CA GLU A 344 -7.59 26.83 9.30
C GLU A 344 -7.31 25.76 8.21
N LEU A 345 -8.19 24.75 8.10
CA LEU A 345 -7.99 23.66 7.16
C LEU A 345 -8.77 23.88 5.87
N GLU A 346 -8.07 23.79 4.73
CA GLU A 346 -8.69 23.67 3.42
C GLU A 346 -9.50 22.37 3.34
N MET A 347 -10.68 22.41 2.71
CA MET A 347 -11.50 21.20 2.50
C MET A 347 -10.81 20.29 1.50
N HIS A 348 -10.70 18.99 1.83
CA HIS A 348 -10.18 18.01 0.88
C HIS A 348 -11.25 17.57 -0.12
N ASP A 349 -10.85 17.29 -1.36
CA ASP A 349 -11.71 16.74 -2.38
C ASP A 349 -11.07 15.43 -2.91
N SER A 350 -11.59 14.30 -2.42
CA SER A 350 -10.97 13.00 -2.62
C SER A 350 -11.99 11.93 -3.01
N PHE A 351 -11.57 11.03 -3.90
CA PHE A 351 -12.22 9.74 -4.15
C PHE A 351 -11.30 8.61 -3.72
N TYR A 352 -11.90 7.45 -3.46
CA TYR A 352 -11.21 6.26 -3.02
C TYR A 352 -11.48 5.13 -4.00
N ILE A 353 -10.44 4.38 -4.39
CA ILE A 353 -10.61 3.14 -5.16
C ILE A 353 -10.36 2.01 -4.19
N GLY A 354 -11.40 1.21 -3.94
CA GLY A 354 -11.36 0.14 -2.95
C GLY A 354 -10.41 -0.99 -3.33
N SER A 355 -9.83 -1.64 -2.33
CA SER A 355 -8.83 -2.69 -2.50
C SER A 355 -9.30 -3.88 -3.34
N ASP A 356 -10.60 -4.14 -3.40
CA ASP A 356 -11.16 -5.27 -4.16
C ASP A 356 -11.03 -5.08 -5.67
N ILE A 357 -10.82 -3.82 -6.12
CA ILE A 357 -10.53 -3.52 -7.54
C ILE A 357 -9.20 -4.12 -7.95
N PHE A 358 -8.17 -4.09 -7.09
CA PHE A 358 -6.88 -4.71 -7.36
C PHE A 358 -7.03 -6.21 -7.65
N TYR A 359 -7.74 -6.94 -6.80
CA TYR A 359 -7.98 -8.37 -7.02
C TYR A 359 -8.86 -8.64 -8.24
N SER A 360 -9.89 -7.83 -8.44
CA SER A 360 -10.75 -7.94 -9.63
C SER A 360 -9.97 -7.73 -10.92
N TYR A 361 -9.00 -6.81 -10.91
CA TYR A 361 -8.07 -6.58 -12.01
C TYR A 361 -7.18 -7.81 -12.27
N MET A 362 -6.61 -8.41 -11.21
CA MET A 362 -5.80 -9.62 -11.32
C MET A 362 -6.59 -10.81 -11.87
N VAL A 363 -7.82 -11.01 -11.37
CA VAL A 363 -8.69 -12.12 -11.78
C VAL A 363 -9.21 -11.93 -13.21
N GLN A 364 -9.62 -10.70 -13.57
CA GLN A 364 -10.12 -10.36 -14.92
C GLN A 364 -9.08 -10.67 -16.01
N ASN A 365 -7.82 -10.44 -15.73
CA ASN A 365 -6.72 -10.66 -16.66
C ASN A 365 -6.11 -12.08 -16.57
N GLY A 366 -6.63 -12.95 -15.70
CA GLY A 366 -6.18 -14.33 -15.57
C GLY A 366 -4.79 -14.52 -14.96
N TRP A 367 -4.32 -13.55 -14.14
CA TRP A 367 -2.96 -13.57 -13.58
C TRP A 367 -2.87 -14.18 -12.18
N TRP A 368 -3.93 -14.80 -11.69
CA TRP A 368 -3.94 -15.40 -10.35
C TRP A 368 -2.85 -16.44 -10.15
N LYS A 369 -2.63 -17.33 -11.15
CA LYS A 369 -1.55 -18.34 -11.10
C LYS A 369 -0.16 -17.70 -11.00
N LEU A 370 0.06 -16.57 -11.69
CA LEU A 370 1.32 -15.81 -11.59
C LEU A 370 1.48 -15.15 -10.22
N LEU A 371 0.42 -14.59 -9.67
CA LEU A 371 0.44 -14.00 -8.32
C LEU A 371 0.82 -15.04 -7.26
N MET A 372 0.28 -16.26 -7.36
CA MET A 372 0.65 -17.34 -6.45
C MET A 372 2.10 -17.82 -6.66
N ALA A 373 2.55 -17.93 -7.91
CA ALA A 373 3.93 -18.29 -8.22
C ALA A 373 4.92 -17.23 -7.73
N GLN A 374 4.52 -15.96 -7.74
CA GLN A 374 5.32 -14.84 -7.18
C GLN A 374 5.56 -14.99 -5.67
N LYS A 375 4.65 -15.62 -4.93
CA LYS A 375 4.80 -15.81 -3.47
C LYS A 375 5.67 -17.00 -3.07
N THR A 376 6.17 -17.78 -4.00
CA THR A 376 7.15 -18.85 -3.74
C THR A 376 8.56 -18.27 -3.57
N ASP A 377 9.44 -18.97 -2.84
CA ASP A 377 10.81 -18.50 -2.61
C ASP A 377 11.58 -18.30 -3.92
N GLU A 378 11.41 -19.22 -4.87
CA GLU A 378 12.06 -19.17 -6.19
C GLU A 378 11.45 -18.07 -7.09
N GLY A 379 10.13 -17.87 -7.01
CA GLY A 379 9.40 -16.93 -7.86
C GLY A 379 9.35 -15.48 -7.35
N TYR A 380 9.75 -15.21 -6.10
CA TYR A 380 9.45 -13.96 -5.39
C TYR A 380 9.85 -12.71 -6.17
N PHE A 381 11.03 -12.68 -6.75
CA PHE A 381 11.51 -11.57 -7.56
C PHE A 381 11.40 -11.82 -9.07
N GLU A 382 11.56 -13.06 -9.52
CA GLU A 382 11.60 -13.39 -10.95
C GLU A 382 10.21 -13.28 -11.57
N VAL A 383 9.21 -13.93 -10.97
CA VAL A 383 7.82 -13.88 -11.45
C VAL A 383 7.23 -12.48 -11.26
N ALA A 384 7.68 -11.74 -10.25
CA ALA A 384 7.24 -10.36 -10.04
C ALA A 384 7.56 -9.45 -11.23
N ARG A 385 8.72 -9.60 -11.88
CA ARG A 385 9.09 -8.82 -13.07
C ARG A 385 8.15 -9.11 -14.26
N GLU A 386 7.81 -10.38 -14.48
CA GLU A 386 6.84 -10.77 -15.50
C GLU A 386 5.44 -10.19 -15.20
N LEU A 387 4.99 -10.36 -13.95
CA LEU A 387 3.69 -9.89 -13.51
C LEU A 387 3.59 -8.37 -13.61
N LYS A 388 4.60 -7.62 -13.17
CA LYS A 388 4.69 -6.17 -13.32
C LYS A 388 4.51 -5.72 -14.77
N SER A 389 5.22 -6.36 -15.70
CA SER A 389 5.11 -6.05 -17.13
C SER A 389 3.70 -6.27 -17.67
N LYS A 390 3.03 -7.35 -17.25
CA LYS A 390 1.64 -7.65 -17.64
C LYS A 390 0.65 -6.64 -17.04
N MET A 391 0.83 -6.26 -15.77
CA MET A 391 -0.04 -5.33 -15.06
C MET A 391 -0.08 -3.94 -15.70
N LEU A 392 0.97 -3.51 -16.39
CA LEU A 392 0.98 -2.25 -17.14
C LEU A 392 0.01 -2.23 -18.33
N HIS A 393 -0.48 -3.39 -18.80
CA HIS A 393 -1.27 -3.52 -20.03
C HIS A 393 -2.62 -4.24 -19.81
N GLY A 394 -3.02 -4.46 -18.57
CA GLY A 394 -4.26 -5.16 -18.23
C GLY A 394 -5.53 -4.33 -18.54
N VAL A 395 -6.66 -5.02 -18.46
CA VAL A 395 -7.99 -4.45 -18.72
C VAL A 395 -8.81 -4.48 -17.44
N PHE A 396 -9.45 -3.36 -17.11
CA PHE A 396 -10.41 -3.29 -16.01
C PHE A 396 -11.79 -3.84 -16.42
N PRO A 397 -12.60 -4.35 -15.47
CA PRO A 397 -14.01 -4.64 -15.73
C PRO A 397 -14.77 -3.40 -16.21
N ASP A 398 -15.71 -3.56 -17.13
CA ASP A 398 -16.42 -2.44 -17.75
C ASP A 398 -17.14 -1.56 -16.73
N GLU A 399 -17.70 -2.15 -15.69
CA GLU A 399 -18.38 -1.45 -14.60
C GLU A 399 -17.44 -0.54 -13.78
N ILE A 400 -16.19 -0.93 -13.66
CA ILE A 400 -15.18 -0.10 -13.00
C ILE A 400 -14.76 1.04 -13.90
N LYS A 401 -14.67 0.79 -15.23
CA LYS A 401 -14.41 1.86 -16.21
C LYS A 401 -15.50 2.93 -16.17
N GLU A 402 -16.78 2.54 -16.09
CA GLU A 402 -17.90 3.48 -15.97
C GLU A 402 -17.77 4.34 -14.70
N GLN A 403 -17.44 3.74 -13.56
CA GLN A 403 -17.24 4.49 -12.31
C GLN A 403 -16.02 5.44 -12.40
N PHE A 404 -14.94 5.02 -13.05
CA PHE A 404 -13.79 5.90 -13.32
C PHE A 404 -14.18 7.10 -14.19
N GLN A 405 -14.97 6.90 -15.22
CA GLN A 405 -15.47 7.97 -16.08
C GLN A 405 -16.33 8.97 -15.31
N LEU A 406 -17.25 8.50 -14.49
CA LEU A 406 -18.10 9.36 -13.64
C LEU A 406 -17.27 10.20 -12.65
N MET A 407 -16.23 9.62 -12.04
CA MET A 407 -15.30 10.36 -11.18
C MET A 407 -14.54 11.43 -11.97
N LEU A 408 -14.05 11.10 -13.17
CA LEU A 408 -13.33 12.06 -14.01
C LEU A 408 -14.24 13.17 -14.56
N GLU A 409 -15.51 12.90 -14.81
CA GLU A 409 -16.51 13.91 -15.11
C GLU A 409 -16.71 14.88 -13.94
N TYR A 410 -16.77 14.36 -12.70
CA TYR A 410 -16.84 15.18 -11.48
C TYR A 410 -15.65 16.14 -11.36
N TYR A 411 -14.42 15.65 -11.58
CA TYR A 411 -13.22 16.50 -11.50
C TYR A 411 -13.07 17.45 -12.69
N GLY A 412 -13.66 17.12 -13.83
CA GLY A 412 -13.54 17.91 -15.06
C GLY A 412 -12.08 18.00 -15.53
N GLN A 413 -11.59 19.23 -15.69
CA GLN A 413 -10.20 19.52 -16.07
C GLN A 413 -9.30 19.91 -14.89
N ALA A 414 -9.76 19.74 -13.65
CA ALA A 414 -8.92 20.01 -12.50
C ALA A 414 -7.81 18.95 -12.42
N PRO A 415 -6.56 19.34 -12.15
CA PRO A 415 -5.50 18.40 -11.89
C PRO A 415 -5.81 17.51 -10.70
N ILE A 416 -5.52 16.21 -10.84
CA ILE A 416 -5.68 15.23 -9.77
C ILE A 416 -4.37 14.48 -9.55
N ILE A 417 -4.17 13.98 -8.35
CA ILE A 417 -3.10 13.03 -8.02
C ILE A 417 -3.71 11.69 -7.65
N VAL A 418 -3.16 10.62 -8.23
CA VAL A 418 -3.50 9.23 -7.88
C VAL A 418 -2.37 8.69 -7.01
N ARG A 419 -2.70 8.27 -5.79
CA ARG A 419 -1.72 7.82 -4.79
C ARG A 419 -2.01 6.38 -4.39
N SER A 420 -0.97 5.58 -4.21
CA SER A 420 -1.11 4.29 -3.52
C SER A 420 -1.69 4.51 -2.12
N SER A 421 -2.54 3.60 -1.69
CA SER A 421 -3.11 3.57 -0.35
C SER A 421 -3.31 2.11 0.07
N SER A 422 -2.22 1.34 0.07
CA SER A 422 -2.26 -0.06 0.51
C SER A 422 -2.65 -0.16 1.98
N LEU A 423 -3.28 -1.26 2.36
CA LEU A 423 -3.57 -1.55 3.77
C LEU A 423 -2.28 -1.73 4.61
N LEU A 424 -1.15 -2.03 3.95
CA LEU A 424 0.15 -2.16 4.58
C LEU A 424 0.86 -0.82 4.79
N GLU A 425 0.43 0.25 4.08
CA GLU A 425 0.99 1.59 4.21
C GLU A 425 0.46 2.32 5.45
N ASP A 426 1.30 3.18 6.02
CA ASP A 426 0.95 4.14 7.08
C ASP A 426 0.39 3.49 8.38
N ALA A 427 0.69 2.22 8.61
CA ALA A 427 0.34 1.49 9.82
C ALA A 427 1.41 1.63 10.91
N PHE A 428 1.02 1.40 12.17
CA PHE A 428 1.99 1.34 13.26
C PHE A 428 3.04 0.25 13.03
N GLY A 429 4.30 0.64 12.96
CA GLY A 429 5.41 -0.26 12.71
C GLY A 429 5.77 -0.47 11.24
N ASN A 430 4.96 0.02 10.28
CA ASN A 430 5.17 -0.15 8.84
C ASN A 430 4.72 1.10 8.10
N ALA A 431 5.64 1.93 7.63
CA ALA A 431 5.27 3.14 6.90
C ALA A 431 5.22 2.95 5.37
N PHE A 432 5.99 2.03 4.80
CA PHE A 432 6.09 1.80 3.34
C PHE A 432 6.43 3.06 2.52
N ALA A 433 7.05 4.05 3.14
CA ALA A 433 7.32 5.32 2.49
C ALA A 433 8.14 5.14 1.20
N GLY A 434 7.66 5.73 0.11
CA GLY A 434 8.33 5.70 -1.18
C GLY A 434 8.49 4.34 -1.84
N LYS A 435 7.77 3.30 -1.38
CA LYS A 435 7.83 1.96 -1.98
C LYS A 435 6.85 1.79 -3.13
N TYR A 436 5.73 2.47 -3.06
CA TYR A 436 4.72 2.50 -4.11
C TYR A 436 4.68 3.88 -4.75
N GLU A 437 4.15 3.94 -5.95
CA GLU A 437 4.18 5.11 -6.78
C GLU A 437 2.95 6.01 -6.59
N SER A 438 3.07 7.27 -7.00
CA SER A 438 1.99 8.24 -7.09
C SER A 438 2.14 9.02 -8.39
N TYR A 439 1.03 9.35 -9.06
CA TYR A 439 1.06 10.01 -10.36
C TYR A 439 0.13 11.20 -10.41
N PHE A 440 0.61 12.32 -10.92
CA PHE A 440 -0.21 13.46 -11.28
C PHE A 440 -0.88 13.21 -12.64
N CYS A 441 -2.19 13.42 -12.69
CA CYS A 441 -2.97 13.50 -13.92
C CYS A 441 -3.43 14.94 -14.08
N ILE A 442 -2.84 15.63 -15.03
CA ILE A 442 -3.05 17.09 -15.19
C ILE A 442 -4.43 17.37 -15.78
N SER A 443 -5.04 16.35 -16.34
CA SER A 443 -6.46 16.32 -16.74
C SER A 443 -6.86 17.33 -17.84
N GLN A 444 -5.92 17.75 -18.67
CA GLN A 444 -6.22 18.54 -19.86
C GLN A 444 -6.52 17.64 -21.05
N GLY A 445 -7.27 18.13 -22.03
CA GLY A 445 -7.64 17.37 -23.22
C GLY A 445 -9.06 16.79 -23.20
N THR A 446 -9.34 15.89 -24.14
CA THR A 446 -10.66 15.23 -24.29
C THR A 446 -10.96 14.27 -23.13
N PRO A 447 -12.23 13.93 -22.88
CA PRO A 447 -12.60 12.95 -21.86
C PRO A 447 -11.88 11.60 -22.03
N GLU A 448 -11.68 11.16 -23.29
CA GLU A 448 -11.01 9.90 -23.62
C GLU A 448 -9.50 9.95 -23.31
N GLU A 449 -8.85 11.09 -23.56
CA GLU A 449 -7.44 11.30 -23.22
C GLU A 449 -7.24 11.34 -21.70
N ARG A 450 -8.10 12.07 -20.99
CA ARG A 450 -8.08 12.12 -19.53
C ARG A 450 -8.29 10.73 -18.91
N TYR A 451 -9.24 9.96 -19.44
CA TYR A 451 -9.50 8.60 -19.01
C TYR A 451 -8.27 7.69 -19.22
N ARG A 452 -7.66 7.76 -20.41
CA ARG A 452 -6.47 6.96 -20.74
C ARG A 452 -5.30 7.27 -19.81
N HIS A 453 -5.01 8.55 -19.53
CA HIS A 453 -3.94 8.96 -18.63
C HIS A 453 -4.21 8.49 -17.18
N PHE A 454 -5.46 8.61 -16.74
CA PHE A 454 -5.86 8.12 -15.42
C PHE A 454 -5.74 6.59 -15.31
N GLU A 455 -6.26 5.85 -16.29
CA GLU A 455 -6.19 4.39 -16.31
C GLU A 455 -4.72 3.90 -16.33
N GLU A 456 -3.85 4.59 -17.07
CA GLU A 456 -2.42 4.32 -17.09
C GLU A 456 -1.77 4.57 -15.72
N ALA A 457 -2.12 5.65 -15.04
CA ALA A 457 -1.63 5.93 -13.68
C ALA A 457 -2.06 4.83 -12.70
N VAL A 458 -3.33 4.39 -12.74
CA VAL A 458 -3.82 3.28 -11.91
C VAL A 458 -3.04 2.00 -12.17
N ARG A 459 -2.79 1.64 -13.44
CA ARG A 459 -2.01 0.46 -13.82
C ARG A 459 -0.58 0.53 -13.30
N LYS A 460 0.08 1.68 -13.42
CA LYS A 460 1.44 1.91 -12.92
C LYS A 460 1.51 1.73 -11.40
N ILE A 461 0.54 2.28 -10.67
CA ILE A 461 0.51 2.13 -9.21
C ILE A 461 0.24 0.67 -8.82
N PHE A 462 -0.69 -0.02 -9.46
CA PHE A 462 -0.90 -1.45 -9.21
C PHE A 462 0.36 -2.26 -9.53
N ALA A 463 1.05 -1.96 -10.63
CA ALA A 463 2.30 -2.62 -11.01
C ALA A 463 3.45 -2.33 -10.03
N SER A 464 3.43 -1.19 -9.31
CA SER A 464 4.45 -0.84 -8.32
C SER A 464 4.46 -1.78 -7.10
N THR A 465 3.39 -2.54 -6.86
CA THR A 465 3.36 -3.60 -5.84
C THR A 465 4.40 -4.69 -6.11
N MET A 466 4.84 -4.85 -7.36
CA MET A 466 5.86 -5.78 -7.81
C MET A 466 7.25 -5.13 -7.99
N ASN A 467 7.46 -3.90 -7.50
CA ASN A 467 8.78 -3.26 -7.47
C ASN A 467 9.72 -4.02 -6.53
N GLU A 468 10.98 -4.14 -6.92
CA GLU A 468 11.99 -4.87 -6.15
C GLU A 468 12.17 -4.30 -4.73
N ASP A 469 12.13 -2.97 -4.59
CA ASP A 469 12.23 -2.29 -3.29
C ASP A 469 11.01 -2.58 -2.39
N ALA A 470 9.79 -2.60 -2.95
CA ALA A 470 8.58 -2.95 -2.22
C ALA A 470 8.60 -4.41 -1.74
N LEU A 471 8.99 -5.33 -2.62
CA LEU A 471 9.12 -6.76 -2.32
C LEU A 471 10.22 -7.03 -1.28
N THR A 472 11.37 -6.37 -1.41
CA THR A 472 12.48 -6.47 -0.46
C THR A 472 12.04 -6.00 0.93
N TYR A 473 11.35 -4.85 1.01
CA TYR A 473 10.81 -4.33 2.26
C TYR A 473 9.81 -5.32 2.92
N ARG A 474 8.87 -5.86 2.13
CA ARG A 474 7.90 -6.87 2.62
C ARG A 474 8.59 -8.11 3.17
N LEU A 475 9.59 -8.61 2.46
CA LEU A 475 10.36 -9.79 2.88
C LEU A 475 11.06 -9.54 4.23
N GLN A 476 11.72 -8.40 4.38
CA GLN A 476 12.45 -8.04 5.59
C GLN A 476 11.55 -7.81 6.81
N ARG A 477 10.35 -7.30 6.59
CA ARG A 477 9.35 -7.10 7.65
C ARG A 477 8.53 -8.35 7.96
N GLY A 478 8.79 -9.48 7.30
CA GLY A 478 8.03 -10.71 7.48
C GLY A 478 6.60 -10.63 6.93
N MET A 479 6.37 -9.74 5.96
CA MET A 479 5.06 -9.50 5.34
C MET A 479 4.93 -10.11 3.95
N ALA A 480 5.90 -10.90 3.51
CA ALA A 480 5.90 -11.49 2.16
C ALA A 480 4.63 -12.28 1.82
N ASN A 481 4.03 -12.93 2.83
CA ASN A 481 2.82 -13.74 2.69
C ASN A 481 1.52 -12.99 3.09
N GLN A 482 1.60 -11.70 3.45
CA GLN A 482 0.40 -10.92 3.74
C GLN A 482 -0.27 -10.47 2.44
N ASP A 483 -1.61 -10.31 2.49
CA ASP A 483 -2.39 -9.76 1.39
C ASP A 483 -1.95 -8.34 1.07
N GLU A 484 -1.75 -8.02 -0.22
CA GLU A 484 -1.34 -6.67 -0.61
C GLU A 484 -2.46 -5.65 -0.42
N GLN A 485 -3.66 -5.98 -0.77
CA GLN A 485 -4.86 -5.14 -0.63
C GLN A 485 -4.61 -3.67 -1.05
N MET A 486 -4.12 -3.49 -2.29
CA MET A 486 -3.83 -2.16 -2.85
C MET A 486 -5.12 -1.40 -3.13
N ALA A 487 -5.39 -0.37 -2.35
CA ALA A 487 -6.38 0.66 -2.62
C ALA A 487 -5.69 1.91 -3.18
N LEU A 488 -6.45 2.86 -3.74
CA LEU A 488 -5.90 4.12 -4.21
C LEU A 488 -6.67 5.31 -3.63
N LEU A 489 -5.93 6.39 -3.40
CA LEU A 489 -6.45 7.68 -3.03
C LEU A 489 -6.33 8.61 -4.25
N VAL A 490 -7.45 9.11 -4.76
CA VAL A 490 -7.51 10.08 -5.85
C VAL A 490 -7.91 11.42 -5.27
N GLN A 491 -7.05 12.43 -5.41
CA GLN A 491 -7.26 13.74 -4.81
C GLN A 491 -7.16 14.85 -5.85
N ARG A 492 -8.03 15.86 -5.75
CA ARG A 492 -7.78 17.12 -6.43
C ARG A 492 -6.47 17.70 -5.92
N VAL A 493 -5.58 18.10 -6.81
CA VAL A 493 -4.33 18.77 -6.42
C VAL A 493 -4.70 20.13 -5.81
N SER A 494 -4.22 20.39 -4.59
CA SER A 494 -4.34 21.69 -3.95
C SER A 494 -3.40 22.69 -4.63
N GLY A 495 -3.87 23.89 -4.92
CA GLY A 495 -3.12 24.93 -5.59
C GLY A 495 -4.01 25.91 -6.33
N SER A 496 -3.38 26.88 -7.00
CA SER A 496 -4.04 27.92 -7.79
C SER A 496 -3.51 27.96 -9.23
N HIS A 497 -4.35 28.44 -10.13
CA HIS A 497 -3.95 28.78 -11.48
C HIS A 497 -3.05 30.01 -11.48
N ARG A 498 -1.87 29.90 -12.08
CA ARG A 498 -0.85 30.95 -12.14
C ARG A 498 -0.31 31.04 -13.57
N GLY A 499 -1.03 31.79 -14.42
CA GLY A 499 -0.78 31.79 -15.86
C GLY A 499 -1.05 30.41 -16.47
N GLU A 500 -0.04 29.81 -17.09
CA GLU A 500 -0.11 28.44 -17.64
C GLU A 500 0.22 27.35 -16.62
N TYR A 501 0.59 27.72 -15.39
CA TYR A 501 0.99 26.78 -14.35
C TYR A 501 -0.07 26.61 -13.27
N PHE A 502 -0.01 25.46 -12.57
CA PHE A 502 -0.83 25.16 -11.43
C PHE A 502 0.03 24.57 -10.29
N PHE A 503 0.02 25.23 -9.14
CA PHE A 503 0.76 24.81 -7.94
C PHE A 503 0.25 25.54 -6.68
N PRO A 504 0.46 24.97 -5.46
CA PRO A 504 0.14 25.63 -4.19
C PRO A 504 1.16 26.72 -3.86
N GLY A 505 0.81 27.62 -2.94
CA GLY A 505 1.73 28.64 -2.44
C GLY A 505 2.97 28.03 -1.80
N LEU A 506 2.80 26.97 -1.02
CA LEU A 506 3.89 26.13 -0.53
C LEU A 506 3.38 24.71 -0.25
N ALA A 507 4.31 23.79 -0.10
CA ALA A 507 4.04 22.44 0.36
C ALA A 507 5.12 22.00 1.36
N GLY A 508 4.81 20.96 2.15
CA GLY A 508 5.79 20.52 3.13
C GLY A 508 5.48 19.19 3.80
N VAL A 509 6.46 18.80 4.61
CA VAL A 509 6.37 17.68 5.55
C VAL A 509 6.54 18.22 6.97
N GLY A 510 5.72 17.75 7.90
CA GLY A 510 5.81 18.09 9.32
C GLY A 510 6.06 16.85 10.16
N LEU A 511 7.04 16.91 11.05
CA LEU A 511 7.37 15.85 12.01
C LEU A 511 7.08 16.35 13.42
N SER A 512 6.34 15.58 14.22
CA SER A 512 6.07 15.96 15.61
C SER A 512 7.30 15.85 16.53
N TYR A 513 8.35 15.20 16.03
CA TYR A 513 9.64 15.07 16.69
C TYR A 513 10.76 15.53 15.74
N ASN A 514 11.55 16.52 16.19
CA ASN A 514 12.70 17.03 15.43
C ASN A 514 13.89 16.07 15.60
N THR A 515 14.19 15.31 14.55
CA THR A 515 15.34 14.39 14.54
C THR A 515 16.64 15.09 14.18
N PHE A 516 16.59 16.38 13.82
CA PHE A 516 17.74 17.19 13.44
C PHE A 516 17.81 18.44 14.31
N VAL A 517 18.66 18.42 15.32
CA VAL A 517 18.94 19.53 16.21
C VAL A 517 20.28 20.12 15.84
N TRP A 518 20.29 21.35 15.32
CA TRP A 518 21.52 22.02 14.82
C TRP A 518 22.06 23.10 15.76
N GLN A 519 21.32 23.42 16.82
CA GLN A 519 21.76 24.40 17.81
C GLN A 519 21.50 23.89 19.23
N LYS A 520 22.45 24.14 20.12
CA LYS A 520 22.30 23.80 21.55
C LYS A 520 21.12 24.54 22.17
N GLY A 521 20.23 23.82 22.81
CA GLY A 521 19.01 24.36 23.47
C GLY A 521 17.74 24.15 22.66
N MET A 522 17.77 23.72 21.42
CA MET A 522 16.57 23.30 20.67
C MET A 522 15.94 22.07 21.32
N ASP A 523 14.59 22.08 21.42
CA ASP A 523 13.82 20.95 21.94
C ASP A 523 13.41 19.99 20.80
N PRO A 524 13.96 18.76 20.72
CA PRO A 524 13.52 17.79 19.70
C PRO A 524 12.01 17.53 19.74
N LYS A 525 11.37 17.64 20.91
CA LYS A 525 9.95 17.43 21.06
C LYS A 525 9.09 18.55 20.52
N ALA A 526 9.67 19.69 20.16
CA ALA A 526 8.92 20.79 19.57
C ALA A 526 8.39 20.46 18.16
N GLY A 527 9.06 19.52 17.48
CA GLY A 527 8.77 19.15 16.11
C GLY A 527 9.49 20.04 15.08
N MET A 528 9.31 19.70 13.82
CA MET A 528 9.93 20.42 12.71
C MET A 528 9.11 20.38 11.44
N LEU A 529 9.38 21.32 10.53
CA LEU A 529 8.83 21.33 9.18
C LEU A 529 9.94 21.32 8.14
N ARG A 530 9.63 20.79 6.97
CA ARG A 530 10.32 21.01 5.72
C ARG A 530 9.36 21.61 4.74
N ILE A 531 9.64 22.80 4.25
CA ILE A 531 8.74 23.53 3.36
C ILE A 531 9.45 23.92 2.07
N VAL A 532 8.68 23.89 0.99
CA VAL A 532 9.12 24.23 -0.37
C VAL A 532 8.06 25.09 -1.05
N PHE A 533 8.47 25.92 -1.96
CA PHE A 533 7.61 26.61 -2.91
C PHE A 533 7.23 25.66 -4.06
N GLY A 534 5.95 25.69 -4.49
CA GLY A 534 5.43 24.79 -5.51
C GLY A 534 4.92 23.46 -4.96
N LEU A 535 4.93 22.43 -5.79
CA LEU A 535 4.47 21.10 -5.41
C LEU A 535 5.38 20.45 -4.35
N GLY A 536 4.80 19.60 -3.51
CA GLY A 536 5.47 18.98 -2.36
C GLY A 536 6.53 17.92 -2.69
N THR A 537 6.71 17.56 -3.94
CA THR A 537 7.65 16.55 -4.42
C THR A 537 9.08 16.81 -3.94
N ARG A 538 9.53 18.07 -3.93
CA ARG A 538 10.85 18.49 -3.46
C ARG A 538 11.00 18.57 -1.94
N ALA A 539 9.90 18.60 -1.20
CA ALA A 539 9.96 18.45 0.25
C ALA A 539 10.26 17.01 0.66
N VAL A 540 9.85 16.04 -0.16
CA VAL A 540 10.04 14.61 0.06
C VAL A 540 11.29 14.10 -0.67
N ASN A 541 11.39 14.38 -1.98
CA ASN A 541 12.50 13.93 -2.83
C ASN A 541 13.62 14.97 -2.80
N ARG A 542 14.84 14.53 -2.53
CA ARG A 542 15.98 15.42 -2.55
C ARG A 542 16.59 15.49 -3.93
N VAL A 543 16.82 16.72 -4.40
CA VAL A 543 17.50 17.03 -5.67
C VAL A 543 18.81 17.75 -5.37
N GLU A 544 19.81 17.58 -6.24
CA GLU A 544 21.11 18.24 -6.10
C GLU A 544 20.98 19.76 -6.18
N ASN A 545 21.73 20.44 -5.31
CA ASN A 545 21.81 21.90 -5.25
C ASN A 545 20.46 22.62 -5.06
N ASP A 546 19.46 21.91 -4.54
CA ASP A 546 18.14 22.44 -4.26
C ASP A 546 17.70 22.03 -2.84
N TYR A 547 17.34 22.98 -1.99
CA TYR A 547 17.19 22.75 -0.56
C TYR A 547 15.85 23.26 -0.03
N PRO A 548 15.04 22.39 0.56
CA PRO A 548 13.86 22.83 1.30
C PRO A 548 14.26 23.66 2.55
N ARG A 549 13.40 24.60 2.92
CA ARG A 549 13.56 25.32 4.19
C ARG A 549 13.24 24.40 5.36
N ILE A 550 14.23 24.15 6.21
CA ILE A 550 14.06 23.39 7.46
C ILE A 550 13.70 24.38 8.59
N VAL A 551 12.65 24.08 9.34
CA VAL A 551 12.08 24.92 10.40
C VAL A 551 11.97 24.10 11.69
N ALA A 552 12.69 24.50 12.74
CA ALA A 552 12.45 23.96 14.08
C ALA A 552 11.30 24.75 14.72
N LEU A 553 10.29 24.06 15.22
CA LEU A 553 9.05 24.71 15.67
C LEU A 553 9.16 25.45 17.02
N ASP A 554 10.22 25.20 17.78
CA ASP A 554 10.58 26.01 18.97
C ASP A 554 11.38 27.27 18.61
N ALA A 555 12.03 27.30 17.43
CA ALA A 555 12.83 28.43 16.97
C ALA A 555 12.73 28.63 15.44
N PRO A 556 11.54 29.04 14.91
CA PRO A 556 11.24 28.95 13.46
C PRO A 556 12.18 29.75 12.55
N LEU A 557 12.72 30.88 13.04
CA LEU A 557 13.61 31.75 12.26
C LEU A 557 15.08 31.33 12.31
N VAL A 558 15.45 30.41 13.22
CA VAL A 558 16.84 29.97 13.35
C VAL A 558 17.17 29.02 12.20
N LYS A 559 18.19 29.39 11.41
CA LYS A 559 18.68 28.62 10.27
C LYS A 559 19.91 27.77 10.68
N PRO A 560 20.15 26.63 10.03
CA PRO A 560 21.36 25.82 10.29
C PRO A 560 22.67 26.52 9.88
N TYR A 561 22.60 27.66 9.21
CA TYR A 561 23.69 28.46 8.68
C TYR A 561 23.47 29.93 8.99
N ALA A 562 24.58 30.67 9.26
CA ALA A 562 24.52 32.05 9.72
C ALA A 562 24.96 33.09 8.66
N LYS A 563 25.71 32.68 7.62
CA LYS A 563 26.24 33.59 6.60
C LYS A 563 25.23 33.80 5.48
N GLN A 564 25.10 35.06 5.01
CA GLN A 564 24.20 35.41 3.90
C GLN A 564 24.47 34.60 2.61
N ALA A 565 25.75 34.39 2.29
CA ALA A 565 26.10 33.54 1.13
C ALA A 565 25.59 32.09 1.25
N ASP A 566 25.55 31.55 2.48
CA ASP A 566 25.06 30.21 2.74
C ASP A 566 23.53 30.17 2.67
N ILE A 567 22.81 31.25 3.06
CA ILE A 567 21.36 31.38 2.94
C ILE A 567 20.98 31.21 1.47
N LYS A 568 21.61 31.94 0.56
CA LYS A 568 21.38 31.81 -0.87
C LYS A 568 21.73 30.43 -1.41
N ARG A 569 22.90 29.90 -1.02
CA ARG A 569 23.37 28.59 -1.48
C ARG A 569 22.44 27.45 -1.06
N PHE A 570 21.91 27.51 0.14
CA PHE A 570 21.04 26.47 0.72
C PHE A 570 19.56 26.82 0.69
N SER A 571 19.14 27.69 -0.23
CA SER A 571 17.74 27.95 -0.55
C SER A 571 17.27 27.07 -1.71
N GLN A 572 15.95 27.11 -1.97
CA GLN A 572 15.34 26.45 -3.11
C GLN A 572 15.61 27.24 -4.39
N HIS A 573 16.08 26.56 -5.45
CA HIS A 573 16.41 27.15 -6.73
C HIS A 573 15.48 26.69 -7.86
N GLU A 574 14.81 25.57 -7.70
CA GLU A 574 13.87 24.99 -8.66
C GLU A 574 12.57 24.64 -7.98
N ALA A 575 11.46 24.71 -8.68
CA ALA A 575 10.16 24.29 -8.21
C ALA A 575 9.48 23.35 -9.20
N ASP A 576 8.76 22.38 -8.66
CA ASP A 576 7.94 21.48 -9.44
C ASP A 576 6.53 22.06 -9.55
N VAL A 577 6.01 22.06 -10.78
CA VAL A 577 4.71 22.64 -11.13
C VAL A 577 3.98 21.76 -12.15
N LEU A 578 2.67 21.93 -12.29
CA LEU A 578 1.91 21.36 -13.37
C LEU A 578 1.73 22.40 -14.47
N ASN A 579 2.24 22.14 -15.65
CA ASN A 579 1.97 22.97 -16.84
C ASN A 579 0.67 22.52 -17.48
N LEU A 580 -0.36 23.35 -17.35
CA LEU A 580 -1.71 23.05 -17.87
C LEU A 580 -1.79 23.13 -19.39
N ARG A 581 -0.97 23.97 -19.99
CA ARG A 581 -0.93 24.15 -21.45
C ARG A 581 -0.32 22.93 -22.15
N ASP A 582 0.82 22.47 -21.62
CA ASP A 582 1.56 21.34 -22.22
C ASP A 582 1.07 19.99 -21.67
N ASN A 583 0.20 20.00 -20.65
CA ASN A 583 -0.33 18.83 -19.96
C ASN A 583 0.80 17.96 -19.33
N GLU A 584 1.82 18.61 -18.77
CA GLU A 584 3.03 17.96 -18.26
C GLU A 584 3.42 18.43 -16.86
N PHE A 585 3.99 17.51 -16.08
CA PHE A 585 4.71 17.83 -14.85
C PHE A 585 6.08 18.42 -15.24
N GLN A 586 6.42 19.61 -14.75
CA GLN A 586 7.65 20.31 -15.09
C GLN A 586 8.39 20.77 -13.84
N THR A 587 9.71 20.73 -13.93
CA THR A 587 10.62 21.36 -12.99
C THR A 587 11.16 22.65 -13.61
N LEU A 588 11.01 23.77 -12.95
CA LEU A 588 11.38 25.09 -13.45
C LEU A 588 12.26 25.84 -12.43
N PRO A 589 13.23 26.65 -12.89
CA PRO A 589 13.93 27.57 -12.01
C PRO A 589 12.93 28.49 -11.28
N THR A 590 13.11 28.65 -9.98
CA THR A 590 12.22 29.49 -9.15
C THR A 590 12.19 30.95 -9.65
N ALA A 591 13.28 31.48 -10.17
CA ALA A 591 13.35 32.82 -10.76
C ALA A 591 12.35 33.05 -11.91
N LYS A 592 11.92 31.98 -12.61
CA LYS A 592 10.89 32.06 -13.66
C LYS A 592 9.48 32.20 -13.09
N LEU A 593 9.24 31.71 -11.87
CA LEU A 593 7.93 31.61 -11.23
C LEU A 593 7.72 32.71 -10.18
N LEU A 594 8.79 33.27 -9.61
CA LEU A 594 8.75 34.29 -8.55
C LEU A 594 8.56 35.69 -9.18
N SER A 595 7.32 36.02 -9.51
CA SER A 595 6.91 37.36 -9.92
C SER A 595 5.60 37.73 -9.26
N GLU A 596 5.36 39.02 -8.99
CA GLU A 596 4.11 39.51 -8.40
C GLU A 596 2.88 39.19 -9.27
N ASP A 597 3.07 39.08 -10.58
CA ASP A 597 2.01 38.71 -11.52
C ASP A 597 1.59 37.23 -11.41
N LEU A 598 2.48 36.36 -10.94
CA LEU A 598 2.23 34.91 -10.85
C LEU A 598 1.98 34.43 -9.40
N VAL A 599 2.53 35.10 -8.39
CA VAL A 599 2.46 34.64 -7.00
C VAL A 599 1.84 35.68 -6.11
N GLU A 600 0.63 35.40 -5.65
CA GLU A 600 -0.01 36.22 -4.63
C GLU A 600 0.76 36.11 -3.31
N HIS A 601 0.88 37.22 -2.56
CA HIS A 601 1.59 37.29 -1.27
C HIS A 601 3.05 36.78 -1.37
N LEU A 602 3.75 37.17 -2.44
CA LEU A 602 5.15 36.81 -2.69
C LEU A 602 6.07 37.15 -1.53
N ASP A 603 5.81 38.26 -0.82
CA ASP A 603 6.50 38.72 0.39
C ASP A 603 6.54 37.67 1.52
N LEU A 604 5.52 36.86 1.66
CA LEU A 604 5.50 35.78 2.66
C LEU A 604 6.48 34.64 2.34
N ILE A 605 6.89 34.51 1.07
CA ILE A 605 7.68 33.38 0.58
C ILE A 605 9.16 33.74 0.40
N VAL A 606 9.44 34.99 -0.02
CA VAL A 606 10.79 35.39 -0.45
C VAL A 606 11.31 36.61 0.33
N GLU A 607 12.62 36.73 0.34
CA GLU A 607 13.36 37.95 0.71
C GLU A 607 14.10 38.52 -0.50
N HIS A 608 14.32 39.84 -0.51
CA HIS A 608 15.07 40.48 -1.56
C HIS A 608 16.58 40.21 -1.42
N ASP A 609 17.20 39.65 -2.43
CA ASP A 609 18.67 39.43 -2.51
C ASP A 609 19.36 40.76 -2.81
N THR A 610 19.70 41.51 -1.76
CA THR A 610 20.36 42.81 -1.89
C THR A 610 21.69 42.77 -2.64
N ALA A 611 22.48 41.67 -2.44
CA ALA A 611 23.76 41.51 -3.11
C ALA A 611 23.60 41.26 -4.63
N ALA A 612 22.63 40.43 -4.99
CA ALA A 612 22.29 40.18 -6.40
C ALA A 612 21.68 41.45 -7.04
N ALA A 613 20.82 42.17 -6.34
CA ALA A 613 20.22 43.41 -6.80
C ALA A 613 21.28 44.50 -7.07
N ASP A 614 22.26 44.65 -6.17
CA ASP A 614 23.38 45.58 -6.35
C ASP A 614 24.25 45.20 -7.55
N TYR A 615 24.54 43.89 -7.75
CA TYR A 615 25.23 43.41 -8.91
C TYR A 615 24.43 43.69 -10.21
N LEU A 616 23.14 43.32 -10.26
CA LEU A 616 22.28 43.59 -11.42
C LEU A 616 22.21 45.08 -11.75
N ARG A 617 22.12 45.96 -10.73
CA ARG A 617 22.13 47.40 -10.89
C ARG A 617 23.45 47.89 -11.46
N SER A 618 24.56 47.29 -11.02
CA SER A 618 25.92 47.66 -11.53
C SER A 618 26.12 47.31 -13.01
N VAL A 619 25.38 46.29 -13.52
CA VAL A 619 25.43 45.89 -14.95
C VAL A 619 24.25 46.44 -15.75
N GLY A 620 23.45 47.37 -15.19
CA GLY A 620 22.34 48.05 -15.88
C GLY A 620 21.12 47.16 -16.14
N ARG A 621 20.94 46.08 -15.35
CA ARG A 621 19.77 45.19 -15.42
C ARG A 621 18.72 45.52 -14.34
N ASP A 622 17.48 45.13 -14.60
CA ASP A 622 16.40 45.27 -13.60
C ASP A 622 16.68 44.41 -12.37
N THR A 623 16.36 44.93 -11.19
CA THR A 623 16.59 44.29 -9.90
C THR A 623 15.32 43.68 -9.33
N LYS A 624 14.19 43.79 -10.04
CA LYS A 624 12.87 43.36 -9.53
C LYS A 624 12.81 41.87 -9.23
N ASP A 625 13.62 41.06 -9.89
CA ASP A 625 13.59 39.60 -9.79
C ASP A 625 14.72 39.01 -8.94
N ALA A 626 15.37 39.82 -8.09
CA ALA A 626 16.43 39.35 -7.19
C ALA A 626 15.83 38.78 -5.89
N TRP A 627 15.29 37.56 -5.94
CA TRP A 627 14.63 36.93 -4.80
C TRP A 627 15.39 35.70 -4.27
N ILE A 628 15.29 35.47 -2.94
CA ILE A 628 15.69 34.25 -2.25
C ILE A 628 14.49 33.69 -1.51
N ILE A 629 14.17 32.40 -1.68
CA ILE A 629 13.12 31.72 -0.95
C ILE A 629 13.58 31.45 0.48
N THR A 630 12.96 32.10 1.46
CA THR A 630 13.28 31.97 2.88
C THR A 630 12.09 31.59 3.76
N PHE A 631 10.86 31.97 3.38
CA PHE A 631 9.63 31.89 4.17
C PHE A 631 9.70 32.60 5.52
N ASP A 632 10.68 33.48 5.75
CA ASP A 632 10.89 34.09 7.06
C ASP A 632 9.72 35.00 7.47
N GLU A 633 9.10 35.73 6.52
CA GLU A 633 7.94 36.56 6.80
C GLU A 633 6.70 35.71 7.13
N LEU A 634 6.46 34.60 6.41
CA LEU A 634 5.44 33.63 6.75
C LEU A 634 5.59 33.09 8.18
N LEU A 635 6.83 32.78 8.58
CA LEU A 635 7.15 32.20 9.89
C LEU A 635 7.08 33.23 11.04
N SER A 636 7.32 34.53 10.77
CA SER A 636 7.35 35.61 11.77
C SER A 636 6.04 36.38 11.87
N ALA A 637 5.45 36.75 10.75
CA ALA A 637 4.29 37.67 10.72
C ALA A 637 2.95 36.95 10.77
N THR A 638 2.90 35.63 10.50
CA THR A 638 1.67 34.85 10.52
C THR A 638 1.65 33.81 11.65
N PRO A 639 0.48 33.30 12.05
CA PRO A 639 0.39 32.24 13.06
C PRO A 639 0.81 30.88 12.56
N PHE A 640 1.26 30.73 11.30
CA PHE A 640 1.52 29.45 10.62
C PHE A 640 2.38 28.48 11.46
N ALA A 641 3.54 28.91 11.94
CA ALA A 641 4.43 28.03 12.72
C ALA A 641 3.76 27.54 14.02
N LYS A 642 2.97 28.40 14.69
CA LYS A 642 2.23 28.03 15.90
C LYS A 642 1.09 27.07 15.60
N THR A 643 0.34 27.29 14.52
CA THR A 643 -0.74 26.41 14.04
C THR A 643 -0.20 25.02 13.70
N MET A 644 0.93 24.94 12.98
CA MET A 644 1.57 23.68 12.65
C MET A 644 2.11 22.93 13.89
N SER A 645 2.70 23.65 14.85
CA SER A 645 3.13 23.07 16.12
C SER A 645 1.96 22.48 16.90
N LEU A 646 0.84 23.23 16.99
CA LEU A 646 -0.37 22.76 17.66
C LEU A 646 -0.96 21.53 16.96
N MET A 647 -1.03 21.54 15.61
CA MET A 647 -1.50 20.40 14.80
C MET A 647 -0.70 19.14 15.12
N LEU A 648 0.62 19.21 15.01
CA LEU A 648 1.51 18.08 15.25
C LEU A 648 1.40 17.55 16.68
N LYS A 649 1.33 18.43 17.68
CA LYS A 649 1.18 18.05 19.10
C LYS A 649 -0.18 17.44 19.40
N THR A 650 -1.26 17.94 18.80
CA THR A 650 -2.59 17.36 18.94
C THR A 650 -2.63 15.95 18.36
N LEU A 651 -2.11 15.77 17.15
CA LEU A 651 -2.06 14.45 16.49
C LEU A 651 -1.17 13.49 17.29
N GLU A 652 0.04 13.89 17.70
CA GLU A 652 0.93 13.05 18.52
C GLU A 652 0.29 12.60 19.83
N ARG A 653 -0.39 13.54 20.53
CA ARG A 653 -1.11 13.25 21.78
C ARG A 653 -2.18 12.16 21.59
N VAL A 654 -2.97 12.24 20.51
CA VAL A 654 -4.05 11.28 20.22
C VAL A 654 -3.51 9.94 19.75
N TYR A 655 -2.56 9.95 18.82
CA TYR A 655 -1.90 8.73 18.38
C TYR A 655 -1.07 8.05 19.47
N ARG A 656 -0.71 8.79 20.54
CA ARG A 656 0.25 8.41 21.58
C ARG A 656 1.56 7.90 21.00
N TYR A 657 1.94 8.52 19.89
CA TYR A 657 3.10 8.17 19.10
C TYR A 657 3.50 9.37 18.21
N PRO A 658 4.80 9.61 17.98
CA PRO A 658 5.21 10.64 17.04
C PRO A 658 4.55 10.46 15.67
N VAL A 659 4.20 11.56 15.02
CA VAL A 659 3.53 11.56 13.72
C VAL A 659 4.32 12.31 12.67
N ASP A 660 4.11 11.89 11.44
CA ASP A 660 4.59 12.50 10.20
C ASP A 660 3.38 12.91 9.38
N ILE A 661 3.36 14.16 8.88
CA ILE A 661 2.28 14.70 8.06
C ILE A 661 2.82 15.25 6.74
N GLU A 662 2.03 15.14 5.68
CA GLU A 662 2.23 15.88 4.43
C GLU A 662 1.12 16.92 4.29
N PHE A 663 1.48 18.11 3.84
CA PHE A 663 0.54 19.22 3.71
C PHE A 663 0.91 20.17 2.56
N THR A 664 -0.10 20.90 2.09
CA THR A 664 0.08 22.08 1.22
C THR A 664 -0.56 23.29 1.88
N VAL A 665 -0.17 24.47 1.46
CA VAL A 665 -0.75 25.73 1.94
C VAL A 665 -1.05 26.63 0.75
N ASN A 666 -2.27 27.14 0.73
CA ASN A 666 -2.68 28.24 -0.12
C ASN A 666 -2.93 29.48 0.75
N PHE A 667 -2.93 30.64 0.14
CA PHE A 667 -3.22 31.88 0.82
C PHE A 667 -4.60 32.37 0.38
N ASN A 668 -5.40 32.87 1.31
CA ASN A 668 -6.63 33.56 0.97
C ASN A 668 -6.33 35.02 0.53
N ALA A 669 -7.36 35.77 0.14
CA ALA A 669 -7.20 37.14 -0.34
C ALA A 669 -6.53 38.11 0.68
N GLU A 670 -6.63 37.80 1.97
CA GLU A 670 -6.02 38.57 3.06
C GLU A 670 -4.59 38.07 3.41
N GLY A 671 -4.04 37.08 2.68
CA GLY A 671 -2.73 36.49 2.95
C GLY A 671 -2.72 35.49 4.11
N LYS A 672 -3.89 35.11 4.63
CA LYS A 672 -3.96 34.08 5.68
C LYS A 672 -3.69 32.70 5.09
N PRO A 673 -2.74 31.92 5.67
CA PRO A 673 -2.46 30.56 5.22
C PRO A 673 -3.63 29.61 5.52
N GLN A 674 -4.04 28.83 4.52
CA GLN A 674 -5.00 27.75 4.65
C GLN A 674 -4.30 26.42 4.38
N ILE A 675 -4.35 25.50 5.33
CA ILE A 675 -3.57 24.27 5.33
C ILE A 675 -4.40 23.12 4.78
N ASN A 676 -3.94 22.45 3.74
CA ASN A 676 -4.52 21.20 3.29
C ASN A 676 -3.68 20.03 3.81
N LEU A 677 -4.22 19.29 4.77
CA LEU A 677 -3.58 18.09 5.32
C LEU A 677 -3.81 16.90 4.36
N LEU A 678 -2.75 16.43 3.74
CA LEU A 678 -2.78 15.40 2.68
C LEU A 678 -2.52 13.99 3.19
N GLN A 679 -1.75 13.84 4.26
CA GLN A 679 -1.39 12.56 4.86
C GLN A 679 -1.03 12.74 6.33
N CYS A 680 -1.33 11.73 7.16
CA CYS A 680 -0.80 11.60 8.51
C CYS A 680 -0.53 10.12 8.80
N ARG A 681 0.65 9.85 9.35
CA ARG A 681 1.05 8.50 9.73
C ARG A 681 1.87 8.50 11.01
N PRO A 682 1.93 7.34 11.72
CA PRO A 682 2.88 7.18 12.82
C PRO A 682 4.32 7.29 12.30
N PHE A 683 5.09 8.18 12.89
CA PHE A 683 6.50 8.35 12.56
C PHE A 683 7.34 7.26 13.23
N GLN A 684 8.04 6.44 12.44
CA GLN A 684 8.79 5.30 12.95
C GLN A 684 10.11 5.75 13.58
N THR A 685 10.17 5.71 14.91
CA THR A 685 11.40 6.01 15.65
C THR A 685 11.59 4.96 16.75
N LYS A 686 12.57 4.09 16.63
CA LYS A 686 12.95 3.20 17.72
C LYS A 686 13.94 3.90 18.67
N GLY A 687 13.78 3.73 19.96
CA GLY A 687 14.77 4.10 20.98
C GLY A 687 14.68 5.49 21.61
N HIS A 688 13.59 6.24 21.43
CA HIS A 688 13.51 7.65 21.87
C HIS A 688 13.32 7.87 23.37
N TYR A 689 13.13 6.85 24.18
CA TYR A 689 12.72 7.03 25.59
C TYR A 689 13.72 6.54 26.62
N SER A 690 14.84 5.94 26.22
CA SER A 690 15.89 5.52 27.16
C SER A 690 17.09 6.45 27.11
N ARG A 691 17.44 7.06 28.23
CA ARG A 691 18.70 7.81 28.40
C ARG A 691 19.84 6.80 28.37
N VAL A 692 20.71 6.87 27.40
CA VAL A 692 21.92 6.06 27.32
C VAL A 692 23.07 6.84 27.97
N GLU A 693 23.72 6.25 28.96
CA GLU A 693 24.89 6.89 29.59
C GLU A 693 26.13 6.75 28.70
N LEU A 694 26.65 7.89 28.27
CA LEU A 694 27.91 7.96 27.53
C LEU A 694 29.07 7.82 28.52
N PRO A 695 30.09 6.99 28.22
CA PRO A 695 31.27 6.87 29.06
C PRO A 695 32.05 8.21 29.14
N GLU A 696 32.27 8.72 30.36
CA GLU A 696 32.91 10.04 30.56
C GLU A 696 34.40 10.07 30.21
N LYS A 697 35.11 8.94 30.35
CA LYS A 697 36.56 8.87 30.14
C LYS A 697 36.96 7.70 29.25
N ILE A 698 37.21 7.98 27.99
CA ILE A 698 37.77 7.01 27.05
C ILE A 698 39.10 7.54 26.51
N SER A 699 40.14 6.71 26.51
CA SER A 699 41.44 7.06 25.88
C SER A 699 41.23 7.40 24.41
N LYS A 700 41.86 8.51 23.96
CA LYS A 700 41.79 8.93 22.55
C LYS A 700 42.20 7.84 21.56
N SER A 701 43.12 6.98 21.94
CA SER A 701 43.60 5.87 21.11
C SER A 701 42.54 4.76 20.88
N LYS A 702 41.56 4.67 21.75
CA LYS A 702 40.44 3.70 21.64
C LYS A 702 39.24 4.27 20.91
N ILE A 703 39.22 5.54 20.54
CA ILE A 703 38.09 6.18 19.86
C ILE A 703 38.26 6.02 18.34
N LEU A 704 37.27 5.37 17.70
CA LEU A 704 37.16 5.32 16.24
C LEU A 704 36.48 6.57 15.70
N LEU A 705 35.36 6.95 16.31
CA LEU A 705 34.55 8.11 15.94
C LEU A 705 33.97 8.76 17.19
N ARG A 706 34.02 10.07 17.27
CA ARG A 706 33.29 10.87 18.27
C ARG A 706 32.87 12.17 17.65
N GLN A 707 31.61 12.54 17.85
CA GLN A 707 31.08 13.83 17.42
C GLN A 707 29.92 14.29 18.30
N GLU A 708 29.64 15.59 18.26
CA GLU A 708 28.47 16.21 18.82
C GLU A 708 27.60 16.67 17.64
N ALA A 709 26.29 16.35 17.65
CA ALA A 709 25.35 16.56 16.55
C ALA A 709 25.66 15.72 15.27
N ASN A 710 24.96 16.01 14.18
CA ASN A 710 25.11 15.41 12.86
C ASN A 710 24.89 13.87 12.79
N PHE A 711 24.01 13.33 13.61
CA PHE A 711 23.58 11.95 13.56
C PHE A 711 22.07 11.79 13.77
N MET A 712 21.53 10.66 13.37
CA MET A 712 20.11 10.32 13.47
C MET A 712 19.93 8.81 13.72
N GLY A 713 18.84 8.44 14.38
CA GLY A 713 18.55 7.05 14.73
C GLY A 713 18.36 6.84 16.24
N GLY A 714 18.22 7.95 16.99
CA GLY A 714 17.89 7.93 18.42
C GLY A 714 19.06 7.64 19.35
N SER A 715 18.75 7.35 20.61
CA SER A 715 19.74 6.89 21.59
C SER A 715 19.95 5.40 21.42
N ILE A 716 21.17 4.98 21.07
CA ILE A 716 21.52 3.58 20.84
C ILE A 716 22.73 3.14 21.65
N TYR A 717 22.76 1.84 21.96
CA TYR A 717 23.95 1.12 22.41
C TYR A 717 24.09 -0.13 21.54
N GLN A 718 25.04 -0.13 20.60
CA GLN A 718 25.18 -1.16 19.60
C GLN A 718 26.60 -1.70 19.53
N ALA A 719 26.78 -3.01 19.75
CA ALA A 719 28.02 -3.70 19.45
C ALA A 719 28.18 -3.88 17.93
N ILE A 720 29.38 -3.67 17.40
CA ILE A 720 29.68 -3.73 15.98
C ILE A 720 30.61 -4.91 15.68
N SER A 721 30.26 -5.71 14.69
CA SER A 721 31.00 -6.90 14.27
C SER A 721 31.85 -6.68 13.02
N ARG A 722 31.39 -5.78 12.12
CA ARG A 722 32.04 -5.54 10.81
C ARG A 722 32.04 -4.06 10.47
N ILE A 723 33.09 -3.63 9.77
CA ILE A 723 33.14 -2.31 9.12
C ILE A 723 33.35 -2.53 7.61
N ILE A 724 32.50 -1.91 6.79
CA ILE A 724 32.72 -1.73 5.35
C ILE A 724 33.11 -0.27 5.17
N TYR A 725 34.31 -0.03 4.66
CA TYR A 725 34.86 1.33 4.49
C TYR A 725 35.27 1.56 3.03
N ILE A 726 34.64 2.56 2.41
CA ILE A 726 35.04 3.06 1.10
C ILE A 726 35.93 4.26 1.30
N ASP A 727 37.21 4.14 0.90
CA ASP A 727 38.19 5.22 1.07
C ASP A 727 37.85 6.44 0.20
N PRO A 728 37.59 7.62 0.80
CA PRO A 728 37.16 8.79 0.04
C PRO A 728 38.13 9.19 -1.07
N LYS A 729 39.45 9.14 -0.80
CA LYS A 729 40.50 9.48 -1.77
C LYS A 729 40.55 8.48 -2.92
N GLY A 730 40.51 7.18 -2.60
CA GLY A 730 40.51 6.11 -3.61
C GLY A 730 39.27 6.20 -4.50
N TYR A 731 38.08 6.41 -3.88
CA TYR A 731 36.82 6.54 -4.60
C TYR A 731 36.78 7.76 -5.53
N ALA A 732 37.29 8.91 -5.08
CA ALA A 732 37.35 10.14 -5.90
C ALA A 732 38.12 9.92 -7.20
N GLY A 733 39.16 9.09 -7.15
CA GLY A 733 40.01 8.76 -8.32
C GLY A 733 39.40 7.79 -9.33
N LEU A 734 38.26 7.16 -9.02
CA LEU A 734 37.59 6.23 -9.91
C LEU A 734 36.82 6.94 -11.03
N ASN A 735 36.73 6.28 -12.19
CA ASN A 735 35.86 6.75 -13.26
C ASN A 735 34.38 6.45 -12.94
N LEU A 736 33.44 6.96 -13.77
CA LEU A 736 32.03 6.86 -13.55
C LEU A 736 31.52 5.40 -13.47
N SER A 737 31.99 4.54 -14.36
CA SER A 737 31.63 3.11 -14.39
C SER A 737 32.09 2.40 -13.12
N GLU A 738 33.33 2.63 -12.72
CA GLU A 738 33.92 2.04 -11.52
C GLU A 738 33.17 2.47 -10.24
N LYS A 739 32.67 3.72 -10.17
CA LYS A 739 31.86 4.21 -9.06
C LYS A 739 30.54 3.45 -8.94
N HIS A 740 29.89 3.14 -10.07
CA HIS A 740 28.69 2.29 -10.08
C HIS A 740 29.03 0.84 -9.69
N GLU A 741 30.18 0.33 -10.10
CA GLU A 741 30.60 -1.02 -9.71
C GLU A 741 30.88 -1.13 -8.21
N VAL A 742 31.48 -0.10 -7.60
CA VAL A 742 31.62 -0.02 -6.13
C VAL A 742 30.28 -0.03 -5.42
N ALA A 743 29.26 0.64 -5.97
CA ALA A 743 27.90 0.56 -5.43
C ALA A 743 27.32 -0.86 -5.52
N ARG A 744 27.48 -1.55 -6.66
CA ARG A 744 27.05 -2.95 -6.82
C ARG A 744 27.83 -3.90 -5.89
N LEU A 745 29.13 -3.68 -5.73
CA LEU A 745 29.95 -4.42 -4.76
C LEU A 745 29.45 -4.23 -3.32
N THR A 746 29.07 -3.00 -2.96
CA THR A 746 28.45 -2.72 -1.66
C THR A 746 27.18 -3.55 -1.48
N GLY A 747 26.34 -3.65 -2.51
CA GLY A 747 25.12 -4.50 -2.53
C GLY A 747 25.44 -5.99 -2.36
N LYS A 748 26.48 -6.50 -3.01
CA LYS A 748 26.92 -7.89 -2.83
C LYS A 748 27.37 -8.14 -1.38
N LEU A 749 28.14 -7.23 -0.81
CA LEU A 749 28.59 -7.30 0.60
C LEU A 749 27.41 -7.22 1.57
N ASN A 750 26.43 -6.36 1.29
CA ASN A 750 25.19 -6.25 2.08
C ASN A 750 24.40 -7.59 2.11
N LYS A 751 24.28 -8.27 0.99
CA LYS A 751 23.63 -9.59 0.91
C LYS A 751 24.34 -10.64 1.77
N GLN A 752 25.66 -10.59 1.91
CA GLN A 752 26.44 -11.51 2.75
C GLN A 752 26.26 -11.25 4.25
N ILE A 753 25.82 -10.07 4.68
CA ILE A 753 25.51 -9.79 6.09
C ILE A 753 24.36 -10.68 6.56
N GLY A 754 23.37 -10.94 5.69
CA GLY A 754 22.18 -11.71 5.99
C GLY A 754 21.33 -10.98 7.03
N ARG A 755 21.46 -11.34 8.30
CA ARG A 755 20.74 -10.71 9.42
C ARG A 755 21.66 -9.76 10.19
N ARG A 756 21.30 -8.47 10.22
CA ARG A 756 22.08 -7.42 10.90
C ARG A 756 22.14 -7.59 12.42
N GLU A 757 21.20 -8.31 13.04
CA GLU A 757 21.24 -8.65 14.46
C GLU A 757 22.38 -9.64 14.77
N VAL A 758 22.73 -10.50 13.81
CA VAL A 758 23.80 -11.49 13.92
C VAL A 758 25.15 -10.89 13.57
N MET A 759 25.19 -9.99 12.58
CA MET A 759 26.41 -9.33 12.12
C MET A 759 26.24 -7.82 12.01
N PRO A 760 26.14 -7.10 13.14
CA PRO A 760 26.02 -5.64 13.13
C PRO A 760 27.18 -5.01 12.39
N THR A 761 26.86 -4.28 11.30
CA THR A 761 27.84 -3.73 10.36
C THR A 761 27.71 -2.22 10.25
N ILE A 762 28.82 -1.50 10.31
CA ILE A 762 28.90 -0.08 9.96
C ILE A 762 29.38 0.05 8.52
N LEU A 763 28.68 0.83 7.71
CA LEU A 763 29.05 1.22 6.36
C LEU A 763 29.54 2.68 6.37
N LEU A 764 30.77 2.94 5.95
CA LEU A 764 31.36 4.26 5.90
C LEU A 764 31.84 4.58 4.47
N GLY A 765 31.52 5.74 3.94
CA GLY A 765 31.94 6.12 2.59
C GLY A 765 31.85 7.60 2.31
N PRO A 766 32.39 8.04 1.16
CA PRO A 766 32.47 9.45 0.78
C PRO A 766 31.10 9.97 0.33
N GLY A 767 30.75 11.17 0.77
CA GLY A 767 29.55 11.85 0.33
C GLY A 767 28.26 11.10 0.64
N ARG A 768 27.24 11.30 -0.19
CA ARG A 768 25.89 10.75 0.01
C ARG A 768 25.77 9.29 -0.40
N TRP A 769 25.06 8.53 0.39
CA TRP A 769 24.57 7.23 -0.01
C TRP A 769 23.23 7.38 -0.75
N GLY A 770 23.00 6.55 -1.77
CA GLY A 770 21.74 6.58 -2.53
C GLY A 770 21.58 7.79 -3.46
N THR A 771 22.65 8.48 -3.77
CA THR A 771 22.63 9.54 -4.78
C THR A 771 22.52 8.96 -6.19
N THR A 772 21.83 9.67 -7.09
CA THR A 772 21.80 9.31 -8.52
C THR A 772 23.08 9.74 -9.26
N THR A 773 23.85 10.65 -8.65
CA THR A 773 25.08 11.23 -9.24
C THR A 773 26.32 10.72 -8.51
N PRO A 774 27.12 9.83 -9.11
CA PRO A 774 28.32 9.24 -8.50
C PRO A 774 29.42 10.24 -8.08
N ALA A 775 29.38 11.47 -8.58
CA ALA A 775 30.27 12.56 -8.15
C ALA A 775 29.93 13.08 -6.74
N MET A 776 28.70 12.88 -6.25
CA MET A 776 28.21 13.35 -4.95
C MET A 776 28.33 12.30 -3.84
N GLY A 777 28.66 11.07 -4.18
CA GLY A 777 28.72 9.97 -3.23
C GLY A 777 28.57 8.61 -3.90
N VAL A 778 28.11 7.62 -3.16
CA VAL A 778 28.00 6.23 -3.64
C VAL A 778 26.56 5.93 -4.11
N PRO A 779 26.35 5.62 -5.42
CA PRO A 779 25.03 5.47 -6.00
C PRO A 779 24.42 4.10 -5.71
N VAL A 780 24.19 3.78 -4.43
CA VAL A 780 23.51 2.57 -4.00
C VAL A 780 22.01 2.75 -4.01
N THR A 781 21.28 1.68 -4.28
CA THR A 781 19.86 1.58 -3.98
C THR A 781 19.65 1.15 -2.53
N PHE A 782 18.46 1.37 -1.99
CA PHE A 782 18.15 0.94 -0.61
C PHE A 782 18.33 -0.57 -0.40
N SER A 783 17.96 -1.39 -1.37
CA SER A 783 18.16 -2.85 -1.34
C SER A 783 19.62 -3.27 -1.25
N GLU A 784 20.55 -2.39 -1.59
CA GLU A 784 22.00 -2.66 -1.51
C GLU A 784 22.63 -2.31 -0.16
N ILE A 785 21.85 -1.73 0.78
CA ILE A 785 22.31 -1.36 2.12
C ILE A 785 21.37 -1.73 3.25
N ASN A 786 20.26 -2.35 2.97
CA ASN A 786 19.16 -2.61 3.89
C ASN A 786 19.50 -3.54 5.09
N ASN A 787 20.60 -4.30 5.03
CA ASN A 787 21.09 -5.13 6.12
C ASN A 787 22.18 -4.43 6.97
N ILE A 788 22.51 -3.19 6.66
CA ILE A 788 23.47 -2.40 7.41
C ILE A 788 22.85 -1.93 8.75
N THR A 789 23.65 -1.89 9.81
CA THR A 789 23.22 -1.43 11.14
C THR A 789 23.37 0.08 11.29
N ALA A 790 24.50 0.61 10.82
CA ALA A 790 24.79 2.04 10.86
C ALA A 790 25.50 2.47 9.58
N ILE A 791 25.17 3.67 9.11
CA ILE A 791 25.74 4.25 7.88
C ILE A 791 26.36 5.60 8.18
N GLY A 792 27.55 5.85 7.64
CA GLY A 792 28.27 7.12 7.79
C GLY A 792 28.63 7.72 6.44
N GLU A 793 28.28 8.99 6.29
CA GLU A 793 28.68 9.84 5.18
C GLU A 793 29.88 10.67 5.59
N ILE A 794 31.02 10.53 4.89
CA ILE A 794 32.24 11.21 5.21
C ILE A 794 32.41 12.43 4.30
N ALA A 795 32.48 13.63 4.91
CA ALA A 795 32.88 14.84 4.18
C ALA A 795 34.30 14.69 3.69
N TYR A 796 34.52 14.79 2.38
CA TYR A 796 35.84 14.76 1.78
C TYR A 796 36.05 16.03 0.97
N GLN A 797 37.01 16.86 1.43
CA GLN A 797 37.40 18.09 0.74
C GLN A 797 38.25 17.78 -0.48
N ASP A 798 37.66 17.53 -1.61
CA ASP A 798 38.26 17.77 -2.92
C ASP A 798 37.32 18.73 -3.69
N GLY A 799 37.22 19.93 -3.16
CA GLY A 799 36.53 21.07 -3.76
C GLY A 799 35.00 21.09 -3.81
N SER A 800 34.27 19.97 -3.73
CA SER A 800 32.86 20.00 -4.01
C SER A 800 31.95 19.06 -3.18
N LEU A 801 32.49 18.12 -2.41
CA LEU A 801 31.72 17.15 -1.66
C LEU A 801 31.60 17.53 -0.18
N ILE A 802 30.59 18.29 0.20
CA ILE A 802 30.14 18.39 1.59
C ILE A 802 28.98 17.41 1.74
N PRO A 803 29.06 16.34 2.56
CA PRO A 803 27.94 15.47 2.80
C PRO A 803 26.87 16.28 3.49
N ASP A 804 25.83 16.44 2.75
CA ASP A 804 24.58 16.96 3.24
C ASP A 804 23.79 15.80 3.85
N LEU A 805 23.08 16.03 4.94
CA LEU A 805 22.26 15.01 5.55
C LEU A 805 21.23 14.53 4.53
N SER A 806 21.10 13.21 4.34
CA SER A 806 20.08 12.61 3.46
C SER A 806 18.67 12.75 4.04
N PHE A 807 18.48 13.84 4.80
CA PHE A 807 17.29 14.12 5.60
C PHE A 807 16.06 14.38 4.73
N GLY A 808 14.96 13.65 4.97
CA GLY A 808 13.66 13.85 4.33
C GLY A 808 13.60 13.40 2.88
N THR A 809 14.54 12.60 2.40
CA THR A 809 14.38 11.84 1.15
C THR A 809 13.69 10.51 1.44
N HIS A 810 13.17 9.84 0.43
CA HIS A 810 12.71 8.45 0.59
C HIS A 810 13.80 7.55 1.13
N PHE A 811 15.04 7.77 0.71
CA PHE A 811 16.22 7.04 1.20
C PHE A 811 16.44 7.22 2.71
N PHE A 812 16.26 8.43 3.21
CA PHE A 812 16.34 8.70 4.66
C PHE A 812 15.20 8.06 5.43
N GLN A 813 13.96 8.17 4.92
CA GLN A 813 12.80 7.52 5.54
C GLN A 813 13.01 6.02 5.61
N ASP A 814 13.51 5.39 4.55
CA ASP A 814 13.86 3.98 4.54
C ASP A 814 14.87 3.61 5.65
N MET A 815 15.90 4.44 5.87
CA MET A 815 16.88 4.22 6.95
C MET A 815 16.23 4.29 8.33
N VAL A 816 15.37 5.29 8.56
CA VAL A 816 14.65 5.45 9.84
C VAL A 816 13.70 4.27 10.08
N GLU A 817 12.92 3.89 9.07
CA GLU A 817 11.97 2.78 9.16
C GLU A 817 12.63 1.43 9.40
N MET A 818 13.79 1.22 8.79
CA MET A 818 14.57 0.01 8.97
C MET A 818 15.51 0.07 10.17
N ASP A 819 15.45 1.14 10.97
CA ASP A 819 16.27 1.31 12.15
C ASP A 819 17.79 1.27 11.83
N ILE A 820 18.17 1.90 10.71
CA ILE A 820 19.57 2.09 10.33
C ILE A 820 20.04 3.41 10.94
N PHE A 821 21.02 3.34 11.83
CA PHE A 821 21.61 4.54 12.43
C PHE A 821 22.41 5.33 11.39
N TYR A 822 22.16 6.61 11.28
CA TYR A 822 22.82 7.49 10.31
C TYR A 822 23.74 8.50 10.98
N MET A 823 24.91 8.77 10.36
CA MET A 823 25.87 9.79 10.82
C MET A 823 26.51 10.52 9.64
N ALA A 824 26.57 11.85 9.73
CA ALA A 824 27.37 12.68 8.84
C ALA A 824 28.68 13.03 9.56
N ILE A 825 29.81 12.67 8.97
CA ILE A 825 31.14 12.79 9.56
C ILE A 825 31.92 13.91 8.87
N TYR A 826 32.25 14.94 9.62
CA TYR A 826 33.06 16.09 9.16
C TYR A 826 34.45 16.05 9.82
N PRO A 827 35.44 15.33 9.24
CA PRO A 827 36.72 15.08 9.89
C PRO A 827 37.48 16.33 10.27
N GLU A 828 37.28 17.45 9.55
CA GLU A 828 37.97 18.73 9.75
C GLU A 828 37.26 19.64 10.78
N GLN A 829 36.05 19.24 11.26
CA GLN A 829 35.33 20.05 12.21
C GLN A 829 35.89 19.91 13.63
N GLU A 830 36.01 21.04 14.34
CA GLU A 830 36.45 21.04 15.74
C GLU A 830 35.55 20.18 16.63
N GLY A 831 36.14 19.34 17.46
CA GLY A 831 35.42 18.42 18.34
C GLY A 831 35.08 17.04 17.71
N VAL A 832 35.20 16.88 16.40
CA VAL A 832 35.04 15.60 15.72
C VAL A 832 36.33 14.79 15.76
N VAL A 833 36.24 13.52 16.12
CA VAL A 833 37.34 12.54 16.04
C VAL A 833 36.91 11.45 15.08
N PHE A 834 37.66 11.28 13.99
CA PHE A 834 37.51 10.17 13.07
C PHE A 834 38.85 9.53 12.73
N ASN A 835 39.06 8.28 13.16
CA ASN A 835 40.31 7.56 13.04
C ASN A 835 40.31 6.61 11.82
N ALA A 836 40.30 7.18 10.61
CA ALA A 836 40.39 6.43 9.36
C ALA A 836 41.70 5.60 9.28
N SER A 837 42.79 6.09 9.85
CA SER A 837 44.09 5.37 9.86
C SER A 837 44.03 4.07 10.67
N TRP A 838 43.19 4.00 11.71
CA TRP A 838 42.95 2.75 12.44
C TRP A 838 42.22 1.72 11.56
N ILE A 839 41.21 2.13 10.79
CA ILE A 839 40.50 1.24 9.85
C ILE A 839 41.45 0.67 8.81
N LYS A 840 42.30 1.54 8.24
CA LYS A 840 43.30 1.18 7.21
C LYS A 840 44.32 0.15 7.69
N LYS A 841 44.62 0.11 9.01
CA LYS A 841 45.54 -0.84 9.63
C LYS A 841 44.89 -2.23 9.90
N GLN A 842 43.57 -2.36 9.85
CA GLN A 842 42.93 -3.66 10.06
C GLN A 842 43.10 -4.53 8.79
N PRO A 843 43.11 -5.88 8.93
CA PRO A 843 43.11 -6.76 7.77
C PRO A 843 41.87 -6.50 6.88
N ASN A 844 42.10 -6.42 5.57
CA ASN A 844 41.04 -6.34 4.59
C ASN A 844 40.65 -7.78 4.18
N ILE A 845 39.41 -8.17 4.52
CA ILE A 845 38.88 -9.51 4.16
C ILE A 845 38.06 -9.50 2.88
N LEU A 846 38.11 -8.42 2.08
CA LEU A 846 37.35 -8.30 0.83
C LEU A 846 37.67 -9.44 -0.13
N GLU A 847 38.96 -9.79 -0.30
CA GLU A 847 39.42 -10.85 -1.20
C GLU A 847 38.82 -12.22 -0.83
N ASN A 848 38.66 -12.49 0.46
CA ASN A 848 38.06 -13.73 0.94
C ASN A 848 36.54 -13.79 0.71
N LEU A 849 35.87 -12.63 0.75
CA LEU A 849 34.42 -12.53 0.61
C LEU A 849 33.99 -12.39 -0.85
N MET A 850 34.77 -11.66 -1.65
CA MET A 850 34.50 -11.28 -3.04
C MET A 850 35.76 -11.46 -3.91
N PRO A 851 36.15 -12.70 -4.24
CA PRO A 851 37.36 -12.97 -5.02
C PRO A 851 37.35 -12.29 -6.40
N ASP A 852 36.18 -12.14 -7.01
CA ASP A 852 36.03 -11.53 -8.36
C ASP A 852 36.17 -9.99 -8.35
N ASP A 853 36.04 -9.35 -7.19
CA ASP A 853 36.03 -7.90 -7.03
C ASP A 853 37.33 -7.38 -6.35
N THR A 854 38.40 -8.18 -6.29
CA THR A 854 39.69 -7.86 -5.61
C THR A 854 40.35 -6.59 -6.14
N ARG A 855 40.09 -6.20 -7.38
CA ARG A 855 40.60 -4.95 -7.99
C ARG A 855 40.20 -3.69 -7.22
N PHE A 856 39.12 -3.77 -6.42
CA PHE A 856 38.71 -2.65 -5.58
C PHE A 856 39.26 -2.70 -4.15
N ALA A 857 40.19 -3.61 -3.80
CA ALA A 857 40.69 -3.80 -2.45
C ALA A 857 41.42 -2.54 -1.87
N ASP A 858 41.96 -1.69 -2.74
CA ASP A 858 42.58 -0.40 -2.36
C ASP A 858 41.53 0.68 -2.03
N VAL A 859 40.30 0.55 -2.57
CA VAL A 859 39.21 1.51 -2.39
C VAL A 859 38.18 1.00 -1.38
N VAL A 860 37.82 -0.28 -1.44
CA VAL A 860 36.82 -0.91 -0.56
C VAL A 860 37.54 -1.83 0.44
N ARG A 861 37.31 -1.57 1.71
CA ARG A 861 37.93 -2.33 2.81
C ARG A 861 36.81 -2.93 3.68
N VAL A 862 36.88 -4.23 3.91
CA VAL A 862 36.00 -4.96 4.82
C VAL A 862 36.83 -5.47 6.00
N CYS A 863 36.48 -5.03 7.22
CA CYS A 863 37.20 -5.39 8.43
C CYS A 863 36.29 -6.15 9.38
N ASP A 864 36.76 -7.32 9.85
CA ASP A 864 36.13 -8.02 10.98
C ASP A 864 36.68 -7.42 12.29
N VAL A 865 35.78 -6.86 13.08
CA VAL A 865 36.14 -6.13 14.33
C VAL A 865 35.59 -6.78 15.61
N ARG A 866 35.06 -8.00 15.52
CA ARG A 866 34.49 -8.73 16.66
C ARG A 866 35.48 -8.87 17.83
N ALA A 867 36.74 -9.13 17.53
CA ALA A 867 37.79 -9.26 18.55
C ALA A 867 38.18 -7.92 19.22
N LYS A 868 37.71 -6.78 18.70
CA LYS A 868 38.03 -5.42 19.22
C LYS A 868 36.96 -4.88 20.15
N ASP A 869 35.82 -5.59 20.30
CA ASP A 869 34.68 -5.12 21.10
C ASP A 869 34.28 -3.69 20.76
N LEU A 870 34.09 -3.44 19.45
CA LEU A 870 33.74 -2.10 18.97
C LEU A 870 32.29 -1.79 19.34
N ARG A 871 32.05 -0.63 19.97
CA ARG A 871 30.74 -0.20 20.44
C ARG A 871 30.37 1.16 19.91
N LEU A 872 29.17 1.29 19.34
CA LEU A 872 28.57 2.55 18.92
C LEU A 872 27.52 2.95 19.94
N ILE A 873 27.69 4.12 20.56
CA ILE A 873 26.79 4.67 21.55
C ILE A 873 26.39 6.08 21.14
N SER A 874 25.12 6.40 21.20
CA SER A 874 24.60 7.76 20.99
C SER A 874 23.54 8.12 22.02
N ASP A 875 23.49 9.40 22.36
CA ASP A 875 22.43 10.00 23.16
C ASP A 875 21.82 11.19 22.40
N ILE A 876 20.58 11.03 21.96
CA ILE A 876 19.87 12.04 21.19
C ILE A 876 19.55 13.30 22.01
N VAL A 877 19.44 13.17 23.33
CA VAL A 877 19.11 14.29 24.23
C VAL A 877 20.31 15.24 24.38
N THR A 878 21.51 14.68 24.57
CA THR A 878 22.74 15.47 24.67
C THR A 878 23.41 15.71 23.34
N GLN A 879 22.86 15.16 22.25
CA GLN A 879 23.43 15.24 20.90
C GLN A 879 24.88 14.77 20.81
N LYS A 880 25.24 13.71 21.57
CA LYS A 880 26.59 13.15 21.57
C LYS A 880 26.58 11.72 21.08
N MET A 881 27.58 11.39 20.28
CA MET A 881 27.82 10.00 19.90
C MET A 881 29.30 9.65 19.96
N ILE A 882 29.56 8.37 20.25
CA ILE A 882 30.90 7.82 20.29
C ILE A 882 30.93 6.37 19.79
N CYS A 883 31.90 6.06 18.94
CA CYS A 883 32.25 4.69 18.55
C CYS A 883 33.65 4.40 19.04
N PHE A 884 33.78 3.38 19.89
CA PHE A 884 35.06 3.11 20.57
C PHE A 884 35.28 1.61 20.82
N MET A 885 36.52 1.24 21.04
CA MET A 885 36.94 -0.12 21.36
C MET A 885 36.86 -0.36 22.88
N GLY A 886 36.15 -1.41 23.29
CA GLY A 886 36.04 -1.79 24.69
C GLY A 886 37.32 -2.44 25.24
N LYS A 887 38.04 -3.17 24.40
CA LYS A 887 39.28 -3.86 24.72
C LYS A 887 40.52 -3.13 24.24
#